data_30605fdda117d1a780cde4a5e4e658ac
#
_entry.id   30605fdda117d1a780cde4a5e4e658ac
#
_cell.length_a   1.000
_cell.length_b   1.000
_cell.length_c   1.000
_cell.angle_alpha   90.00
_cell.angle_beta   90.00
_cell.angle_gamma   90.00
#
_symmetry.space_group_name_H-M   'P 1'
#
loop_
_entity.id
_entity.type
_entity.pdbx_description
1 polymer ?
#
loop_
_entity_poly.entity_id
_entity_poly.type
_entity_poly.pdbx_seq_one_letter_code
_entity_poly.pdbx_strand_id
1 'polypeptide(L)'
;GKNWEKYSISADYEQITLQPGIIGQRVNELLAPYGRKFAPDPASVKSAMVGGIVMNNASGMNCGTHANSDKVLISARIILMDGTLLDTGNPVSRASFEVSHRDFIRRICELRDEIRTNEKLAERIRYKYSIKNVTGLNLLPFVRFDDPFEIIAHLMVGSEGTLAFLSEVTMKTEYDYPYKASAMLYFKTIKEASRAVVAMKKLVDETGEWTVKGAEMLDYKSLSSVNDPVFLKYKGEVASSALPGVEPGDETGLTAVLTETKARTPEELQQNISAIEACLQAFTTYIPVRFTDRPEEYSKYWAIRSGIFPSVGGTRQPGTTCLIEDIAFHIEDLPEATAELQQLIARHGYNDACIYGHALEGNYHFIINQSFSTQAEVKRYEDLMNDIKTLVVDKYDGSLKAEHGTGRNMAPFVCHEWGDDAYKAMKAVKELFDPQGLLNPGVIFNDDPQCHIKNFKPLPLLVMSDKRQATSLVADKCIECGFCEVNCLSCGFTLSSRQRIVLQREISRLKQSGEDPTRLALLEKQYRYPGNQTCAGDGLCSMSCPMGINTGDLTHIIRQEALPKGSLGYKAGDFVANHFAGVKSALRPVLSLANFGHSLLGTKAMSGITKGLHNALGIPLWTPAMPKSYQLQATELQATSTMQHNSAALVA
;
A
#
# COMPACT_ATOMS: atom_id res chain seq x y z
N GLY A 1 12.25 6.12 -11.42
CA GLY A 1 10.94 6.24 -12.04
C GLY A 1 10.20 7.56 -11.88
N LYS A 2 10.46 8.42 -10.85
CA LYS A 2 9.64 9.63 -10.58
C LYS A 2 9.48 10.61 -11.76
N ASN A 3 10.36 10.61 -12.74
CA ASN A 3 10.28 11.53 -13.89
C ASN A 3 9.66 10.88 -15.14
N TRP A 4 9.18 9.63 -15.03
CA TRP A 4 8.55 8.88 -16.12
C TRP A 4 7.04 8.92 -15.94
N GLU A 5 6.44 10.09 -16.21
CA GLU A 5 5.03 10.39 -15.95
C GLU A 5 4.26 10.85 -17.19
N LYS A 6 4.83 10.64 -18.40
CA LYS A 6 4.13 10.97 -19.63
C LYS A 6 2.95 10.03 -19.83
N TYR A 7 1.89 10.56 -20.42
CA TYR A 7 0.68 9.81 -20.77
C TYR A 7 0.07 10.33 -22.07
N SER A 8 -0.76 9.52 -22.70
CA SER A 8 -1.68 9.91 -23.77
C SER A 8 -2.98 9.13 -23.67
N ILE A 9 -4.09 9.78 -23.97
CA ILE A 9 -5.43 9.19 -23.95
C ILE A 9 -5.92 9.12 -25.40
N SER A 10 -6.52 8.01 -25.81
CA SER A 10 -7.13 7.84 -27.14
C SER A 10 -8.30 8.80 -27.34
N ALA A 11 -8.64 9.08 -28.60
CA ALA A 11 -9.71 10.03 -28.95
C ALA A 11 -11.10 9.58 -28.46
N ASP A 12 -11.31 8.27 -28.30
CA ASP A 12 -12.52 7.64 -27.77
C ASP A 12 -12.50 7.45 -26.25
N TYR A 13 -11.38 7.82 -25.59
CA TYR A 13 -11.14 7.64 -24.15
C TYR A 13 -11.10 6.19 -23.65
N GLU A 14 -11.13 5.21 -24.54
CA GLU A 14 -11.17 3.79 -24.19
C GLU A 14 -9.79 3.21 -23.87
N GLN A 15 -8.72 3.94 -24.25
CA GLN A 15 -7.34 3.53 -24.04
C GLN A 15 -6.52 4.66 -23.44
N ILE A 16 -5.55 4.28 -22.62
CA ILE A 16 -4.55 5.19 -22.09
C ILE A 16 -3.16 4.57 -22.18
N THR A 17 -2.20 5.34 -22.67
CA THR A 17 -0.78 4.97 -22.69
C THR A 17 -0.07 5.71 -21.57
N LEU A 18 0.71 4.97 -20.77
CA LEU A 18 1.26 5.45 -19.50
C LEU A 18 2.73 5.08 -19.36
N GLN A 19 3.55 6.01 -18.92
CA GLN A 19 4.88 5.70 -18.42
C GLN A 19 4.81 5.16 -16.97
N PRO A 20 5.76 4.30 -16.55
CA PRO A 20 5.65 3.51 -15.32
C PRO A 20 5.73 4.32 -14.02
N GLY A 21 6.19 5.57 -14.05
CA GLY A 21 6.36 6.41 -12.86
C GLY A 21 5.10 7.16 -12.41
N ILE A 22 4.06 7.22 -13.27
CA ILE A 22 2.82 7.90 -12.92
C ILE A 22 2.08 7.13 -11.81
N ILE A 23 1.50 7.85 -10.86
CA ILE A 23 0.72 7.26 -9.76
C ILE A 23 -0.68 6.88 -10.25
N GLY A 24 -1.19 5.71 -9.84
CA GLY A 24 -2.50 5.23 -10.26
C GLY A 24 -3.66 6.20 -9.98
N GLN A 25 -3.64 6.86 -8.81
CA GLN A 25 -4.63 7.91 -8.49
C GLN A 25 -4.59 9.07 -9.50
N ARG A 26 -3.38 9.44 -9.96
CA ARG A 26 -3.26 10.49 -10.99
C ARG A 26 -3.90 10.07 -12.31
N VAL A 27 -3.83 8.78 -12.66
CA VAL A 27 -4.50 8.24 -13.85
C VAL A 27 -6.02 8.38 -13.70
N ASN A 28 -6.59 8.07 -12.54
CA ASN A 28 -8.01 8.29 -12.26
C ASN A 28 -8.43 9.76 -12.42
N GLU A 29 -7.63 10.68 -11.88
CA GLU A 29 -7.89 12.12 -12.03
C GLU A 29 -7.89 12.59 -13.49
N LEU A 30 -7.02 12.01 -14.33
CA LEU A 30 -6.94 12.31 -15.75
C LEU A 30 -8.13 11.77 -16.55
N LEU A 31 -8.68 10.62 -16.14
CA LEU A 31 -9.78 9.93 -16.81
C LEU A 31 -11.17 10.38 -16.33
N ALA A 32 -11.29 10.87 -15.10
CA ALA A 32 -12.56 11.27 -14.48
C ALA A 32 -13.40 12.27 -15.31
N PRO A 33 -12.80 13.30 -16.00
CA PRO A 33 -13.57 14.21 -16.85
C PRO A 33 -14.31 13.53 -18.01
N TYR A 34 -13.90 12.32 -18.36
CA TYR A 34 -14.45 11.53 -19.46
C TYR A 34 -15.37 10.39 -18.98
N GLY A 35 -15.70 10.35 -17.69
CA GLY A 35 -16.49 9.26 -17.09
C GLY A 35 -15.77 7.90 -17.14
N ARG A 36 -14.44 7.93 -17.16
CA ARG A 36 -13.59 6.74 -17.22
C ARG A 36 -12.68 6.68 -16.00
N LYS A 37 -12.17 5.49 -15.70
CA LYS A 37 -11.20 5.26 -14.62
C LYS A 37 -10.09 4.30 -15.04
N PHE A 38 -9.04 4.26 -14.27
CA PHE A 38 -8.00 3.24 -14.36
C PHE A 38 -8.57 1.92 -13.84
N ALA A 39 -8.47 0.86 -14.67
CA ALA A 39 -9.12 -0.40 -14.35
C ALA A 39 -8.55 -1.11 -13.11
N PRO A 40 -7.22 -1.30 -12.94
CA PRO A 40 -6.67 -1.82 -11.70
C PRO A 40 -6.83 -0.82 -10.54
N ASP A 41 -7.40 -1.28 -9.41
CA ASP A 41 -7.70 -0.43 -8.26
C ASP A 41 -7.11 -0.94 -6.92
N PRO A 42 -5.79 -1.24 -6.85
CA PRO A 42 -5.19 -1.73 -5.62
C PRO A 42 -5.39 -0.73 -4.47
N ALA A 43 -5.46 -1.21 -3.24
CA ALA A 43 -5.59 -0.36 -2.05
C ALA A 43 -4.51 0.73 -1.97
N SER A 44 -3.35 0.48 -2.58
CA SER A 44 -2.22 1.41 -2.70
C SER A 44 -2.32 2.40 -3.88
N VAL A 45 -3.41 2.44 -4.65
CA VAL A 45 -3.56 3.25 -5.87
C VAL A 45 -3.17 4.73 -5.70
N LYS A 46 -3.34 5.27 -4.49
CA LYS A 46 -2.97 6.67 -4.15
C LYS A 46 -1.46 6.91 -4.09
N SER A 47 -0.63 5.88 -4.03
CA SER A 47 0.82 5.96 -3.89
C SER A 47 1.59 5.03 -4.81
N ALA A 48 0.94 4.00 -5.36
CA ALA A 48 1.56 3.03 -6.24
C ALA A 48 1.75 3.60 -7.65
N MET A 49 2.93 3.38 -8.21
CA MET A 49 3.25 3.69 -9.61
C MET A 49 2.64 2.64 -10.55
N VAL A 50 2.18 3.06 -11.72
CA VAL A 50 1.61 2.18 -12.75
C VAL A 50 2.54 1.02 -13.09
N GLY A 51 3.84 1.25 -13.21
CA GLY A 51 4.81 0.18 -13.48
C GLY A 51 4.78 -0.92 -12.42
N GLY A 52 4.67 -0.56 -11.13
CA GLY A 52 4.51 -1.52 -10.03
C GLY A 52 3.17 -2.23 -10.09
N ILE A 53 2.08 -1.50 -10.35
CA ILE A 53 0.72 -2.08 -10.48
C ILE A 53 0.67 -3.14 -11.57
N VAL A 54 1.22 -2.83 -12.76
CA VAL A 54 1.22 -3.76 -13.91
C VAL A 54 2.13 -4.95 -13.65
N MET A 55 3.39 -4.71 -13.26
CA MET A 55 4.37 -5.78 -13.11
C MET A 55 4.10 -6.69 -11.90
N ASN A 56 3.22 -6.31 -11.00
CA ASN A 56 2.72 -7.15 -9.92
C ASN A 56 1.34 -7.78 -10.23
N ASN A 57 0.71 -7.41 -11.36
CA ASN A 57 -0.69 -7.68 -11.65
C ASN A 57 -1.60 -7.32 -10.48
N ALA A 58 -1.29 -6.19 -9.83
CA ALA A 58 -2.00 -5.75 -8.65
C ALA A 58 -3.47 -5.51 -8.99
N SER A 59 -4.34 -6.06 -8.18
CA SER A 59 -5.78 -5.89 -8.30
C SER A 59 -6.35 -5.25 -7.03
N GLY A 60 -7.64 -5.08 -6.95
CA GLY A 60 -8.30 -4.49 -5.80
C GLY A 60 -9.71 -5.00 -5.65
N MET A 61 -10.51 -4.23 -4.92
CA MET A 61 -11.85 -4.62 -4.52
C MET A 61 -12.84 -4.67 -5.67
N ASN A 62 -12.70 -3.77 -6.65
CA ASN A 62 -13.67 -3.57 -7.71
C ASN A 62 -13.21 -4.10 -9.08
N CYS A 63 -11.92 -4.30 -9.27
CA CYS A 63 -11.42 -4.78 -10.55
C CYS A 63 -11.57 -6.30 -10.72
N GLY A 64 -11.74 -7.04 -9.64
CA GLY A 64 -11.90 -8.48 -9.67
C GLY A 64 -10.83 -9.18 -10.49
N THR A 65 -11.25 -10.25 -11.17
CA THR A 65 -10.43 -10.96 -12.18
C THR A 65 -10.63 -10.44 -13.60
N HIS A 66 -11.57 -9.50 -13.81
CA HIS A 66 -11.96 -9.01 -15.16
C HIS A 66 -11.26 -7.72 -15.57
N ALA A 67 -10.81 -6.90 -14.63
CA ALA A 67 -10.23 -5.59 -14.88
C ALA A 67 -8.81 -5.41 -14.30
N ASN A 68 -8.15 -6.51 -13.89
CA ASN A 68 -6.74 -6.48 -13.51
C ASN A 68 -5.84 -6.21 -14.74
N SER A 69 -4.56 -5.93 -14.49
CA SER A 69 -3.63 -5.53 -15.57
C SER A 69 -3.57 -6.54 -16.71
N ASP A 70 -3.64 -7.85 -16.43
CA ASP A 70 -3.61 -8.92 -17.44
C ASP A 70 -4.80 -8.85 -18.43
N LYS A 71 -5.96 -8.40 -17.97
CA LYS A 71 -7.18 -8.33 -18.79
C LYS A 71 -7.33 -7.04 -19.61
N VAL A 72 -6.70 -5.98 -19.14
CA VAL A 72 -6.83 -4.64 -19.75
C VAL A 72 -5.59 -4.20 -20.50
N LEU A 73 -4.49 -4.95 -20.46
CA LEU A 73 -3.28 -4.67 -21.22
C LEU A 73 -3.57 -4.77 -22.73
N ILE A 74 -3.07 -3.80 -23.50
CA ILE A 74 -3.11 -3.77 -24.96
C ILE A 74 -1.71 -3.97 -25.54
N SER A 75 -0.72 -3.24 -25.04
CA SER A 75 0.66 -3.35 -25.46
C SER A 75 1.63 -2.84 -24.39
N ALA A 76 2.88 -3.25 -24.53
CA ALA A 76 3.96 -2.84 -23.65
C ALA A 76 5.19 -2.42 -24.45
N ARG A 77 5.88 -1.37 -23.99
CA ARG A 77 7.21 -1.02 -24.44
C ARG A 77 8.20 -1.40 -23.38
N ILE A 78 9.10 -2.32 -23.69
CA ILE A 78 10.05 -2.92 -22.77
C ILE A 78 11.49 -2.73 -23.23
N ILE A 79 12.41 -2.79 -22.28
CA ILE A 79 13.84 -2.83 -22.54
C ILE A 79 14.37 -4.17 -22.00
N LEU A 80 14.93 -4.98 -22.89
CA LEU A 80 15.53 -6.27 -22.57
C LEU A 80 16.91 -6.11 -21.93
N MET A 81 17.47 -7.21 -21.42
CA MET A 81 18.77 -7.24 -20.76
C MET A 81 19.93 -6.80 -21.64
N ASP A 82 19.84 -7.00 -22.94
CA ASP A 82 20.85 -6.57 -23.91
C ASP A 82 20.71 -5.09 -24.32
N GLY A 83 19.73 -4.37 -23.74
CA GLY A 83 19.42 -2.98 -24.03
C GLY A 83 18.48 -2.78 -25.21
N THR A 84 18.00 -3.84 -25.85
CA THR A 84 17.06 -3.74 -26.97
C THR A 84 15.71 -3.22 -26.49
N LEU A 85 15.21 -2.18 -27.19
CA LEU A 85 13.87 -1.65 -26.99
C LEU A 85 12.89 -2.40 -27.90
N LEU A 86 11.85 -2.98 -27.31
CA LEU A 86 10.72 -3.58 -28.01
C LEU A 86 9.42 -2.85 -27.63
N ASP A 87 8.71 -2.36 -28.63
CA ASP A 87 7.34 -1.86 -28.50
C ASP A 87 6.39 -2.86 -29.17
N THR A 88 5.66 -3.62 -28.36
CA THR A 88 4.78 -4.69 -28.85
C THR A 88 3.54 -4.17 -29.56
N GLY A 89 3.19 -2.91 -29.41
CA GLY A 89 2.09 -2.24 -30.12
C GLY A 89 2.51 -1.60 -31.45
N ASN A 90 3.83 -1.50 -31.72
CA ASN A 90 4.35 -0.84 -32.90
C ASN A 90 4.80 -1.85 -33.97
N PRO A 91 4.13 -1.91 -35.15
CA PRO A 91 4.48 -2.88 -36.22
C PRO A 91 5.94 -2.79 -36.69
N VAL A 92 6.51 -1.59 -36.77
CA VAL A 92 7.91 -1.40 -37.18
C VAL A 92 8.87 -1.96 -36.15
N SER A 93 8.61 -1.73 -34.88
CA SER A 93 9.40 -2.28 -33.76
C SER A 93 9.32 -3.81 -33.75
N ARG A 94 8.13 -4.38 -33.96
CA ARG A 94 7.92 -5.85 -34.03
C ARG A 94 8.72 -6.45 -35.19
N ALA A 95 8.59 -5.90 -36.41
CA ALA A 95 9.33 -6.40 -37.58
C ALA A 95 10.86 -6.31 -37.39
N SER A 96 11.36 -5.22 -36.82
CA SER A 96 12.77 -5.07 -36.51
C SER A 96 13.25 -6.11 -35.48
N PHE A 97 12.42 -6.38 -34.45
CA PHE A 97 12.73 -7.35 -33.42
C PHE A 97 12.72 -8.79 -33.95
N GLU A 98 11.80 -9.14 -34.83
CA GLU A 98 11.77 -10.47 -35.47
C GLU A 98 13.05 -10.75 -36.28
N VAL A 99 13.64 -9.75 -36.89
CA VAL A 99 14.91 -9.90 -37.62
C VAL A 99 16.09 -10.03 -36.67
N SER A 100 16.18 -9.15 -35.65
CA SER A 100 17.33 -9.09 -34.73
C SER A 100 17.30 -10.17 -33.65
N HIS A 101 16.11 -10.63 -33.26
CA HIS A 101 15.89 -11.58 -32.15
C HIS A 101 15.09 -12.81 -32.59
N ARG A 102 15.41 -13.32 -33.78
CA ARG A 102 14.68 -14.46 -34.39
C ARG A 102 14.64 -15.69 -33.46
N ASP A 103 15.74 -15.99 -32.81
CA ASP A 103 15.82 -17.14 -31.90
C ASP A 103 14.97 -16.94 -30.65
N PHE A 104 14.88 -15.71 -30.14
CA PHE A 104 14.01 -15.36 -29.02
C PHE A 104 12.53 -15.58 -29.38
N ILE A 105 12.08 -15.04 -30.52
CA ILE A 105 10.69 -15.22 -31.00
C ILE A 105 10.40 -16.71 -31.25
N ARG A 106 11.35 -17.43 -31.87
CA ARG A 106 11.20 -18.88 -32.08
C ARG A 106 11.00 -19.60 -30.74
N ARG A 107 11.81 -19.28 -29.71
CA ARG A 107 11.71 -19.93 -28.40
C ARG A 107 10.39 -19.61 -27.68
N ILE A 108 9.86 -18.40 -27.81
CA ILE A 108 8.51 -18.05 -27.31
C ILE A 108 7.44 -18.93 -27.98
N CYS A 109 7.51 -19.09 -29.31
CA CYS A 109 6.57 -19.95 -30.03
C CYS A 109 6.70 -21.43 -29.62
N GLU A 110 7.93 -21.94 -29.51
CA GLU A 110 8.19 -23.31 -29.03
C GLU A 110 7.60 -23.55 -27.62
N LEU A 111 7.83 -22.64 -26.66
CA LEU A 111 7.27 -22.72 -25.32
C LEU A 111 5.74 -22.72 -25.36
N ARG A 112 5.12 -21.86 -26.19
CA ARG A 112 3.68 -21.87 -26.40
C ARG A 112 3.18 -23.24 -26.86
N ASP A 113 3.82 -23.81 -27.87
CA ASP A 113 3.43 -25.07 -28.47
C ASP A 113 3.68 -26.25 -27.53
N GLU A 114 4.82 -26.25 -26.79
CA GLU A 114 5.12 -27.23 -25.74
C GLU A 114 4.03 -27.22 -24.65
N ILE A 115 3.63 -26.02 -24.14
CA ILE A 115 2.60 -25.89 -23.12
C ILE A 115 1.23 -26.35 -23.63
N ARG A 116 0.86 -25.99 -24.86
CA ARG A 116 -0.43 -26.37 -25.45
C ARG A 116 -0.55 -27.86 -25.78
N THR A 117 0.54 -28.48 -26.20
CA THR A 117 0.59 -29.91 -26.49
C THR A 117 0.51 -30.75 -25.22
N ASN A 118 1.00 -30.24 -24.08
CA ASN A 118 0.78 -30.82 -22.77
C ASN A 118 -0.60 -30.41 -22.24
N GLU A 119 -1.65 -31.14 -22.62
CA GLU A 119 -3.06 -30.83 -22.27
C GLU A 119 -3.22 -30.65 -20.74
N LYS A 120 -2.58 -31.51 -19.94
CA LYS A 120 -2.66 -31.41 -18.47
C LYS A 120 -2.10 -30.08 -17.95
N LEU A 121 -0.98 -29.63 -18.52
CA LEU A 121 -0.38 -28.36 -18.15
C LEU A 121 -1.28 -27.18 -18.60
N ALA A 122 -1.81 -27.24 -19.82
CA ALA A 122 -2.69 -26.19 -20.34
C ALA A 122 -3.99 -26.08 -19.52
N GLU A 123 -4.58 -27.20 -19.12
CA GLU A 123 -5.76 -27.24 -18.23
C GLU A 123 -5.40 -26.72 -16.83
N ARG A 124 -4.25 -27.14 -16.28
CA ARG A 124 -3.76 -26.61 -14.99
C ARG A 124 -3.64 -25.10 -15.01
N ILE A 125 -3.05 -24.53 -16.06
CA ILE A 125 -2.90 -23.09 -16.23
C ILE A 125 -4.28 -22.41 -16.25
N ARG A 126 -5.23 -22.88 -17.07
CA ARG A 126 -6.58 -22.31 -17.13
C ARG A 126 -7.28 -22.38 -15.77
N TYR A 127 -7.17 -23.50 -15.08
CA TYR A 127 -7.78 -23.71 -13.77
C TYR A 127 -7.22 -22.75 -12.73
N LYS A 128 -5.90 -22.63 -12.60
CA LYS A 128 -5.24 -21.74 -11.63
C LYS A 128 -5.54 -20.26 -11.87
N TYR A 129 -5.77 -19.86 -13.13
CA TYR A 129 -6.16 -18.49 -13.46
C TYR A 129 -7.69 -18.27 -13.56
N SER A 130 -8.51 -19.24 -13.16
CA SER A 130 -9.95 -19.03 -12.93
C SER A 130 -10.24 -18.28 -11.62
N ILE A 131 -9.27 -18.24 -10.72
CA ILE A 131 -9.25 -17.42 -9.51
C ILE A 131 -8.12 -16.38 -9.59
N LYS A 132 -8.07 -15.42 -8.64
CA LYS A 132 -6.93 -14.53 -8.50
C LYS A 132 -5.67 -15.35 -8.20
N ASN A 133 -4.65 -15.21 -9.03
CA ASN A 133 -3.37 -15.91 -8.85
C ASN A 133 -2.22 -15.09 -9.43
N VAL A 134 -1.25 -14.78 -8.57
CA VAL A 134 0.03 -14.15 -8.92
C VAL A 134 1.21 -14.94 -8.34
N THR A 135 0.99 -16.21 -7.99
CA THR A 135 2.07 -17.12 -7.58
C THR A 135 2.86 -17.56 -8.82
N GLY A 136 4.14 -17.26 -8.86
CA GLY A 136 5.00 -17.59 -10.00
C GLY A 136 4.89 -16.59 -11.16
N LEU A 137 5.44 -16.96 -12.32
CA LEU A 137 5.27 -16.19 -13.55
C LEU A 137 3.94 -16.49 -14.22
N ASN A 138 3.36 -15.48 -14.84
CA ASN A 138 2.11 -15.61 -15.58
C ASN A 138 2.28 -16.48 -16.84
N LEU A 139 1.83 -17.72 -16.79
CA LEU A 139 1.84 -18.65 -17.94
C LEU A 139 0.56 -18.56 -18.79
N LEU A 140 -0.47 -17.85 -18.35
CA LEU A 140 -1.74 -17.73 -19.08
C LEU A 140 -1.60 -17.21 -20.51
N PRO A 141 -0.67 -16.28 -20.82
CA PRO A 141 -0.48 -15.81 -22.18
C PRO A 141 -0.19 -16.91 -23.21
N PHE A 142 0.52 -17.96 -22.81
CA PHE A 142 0.86 -19.07 -23.73
C PHE A 142 -0.35 -19.91 -24.15
N VAL A 143 -1.37 -20.00 -23.30
CA VAL A 143 -2.62 -20.72 -23.64
C VAL A 143 -3.67 -19.80 -24.25
N ARG A 144 -3.52 -18.47 -24.09
CA ARG A 144 -4.50 -17.46 -24.51
C ARG A 144 -4.21 -16.86 -25.89
N PHE A 145 -2.94 -16.60 -26.22
CA PHE A 145 -2.54 -15.85 -27.41
C PHE A 145 -1.72 -16.70 -28.39
N ASP A 146 -1.95 -16.48 -29.69
CA ASP A 146 -1.16 -17.09 -30.75
C ASP A 146 0.04 -16.21 -31.14
N ASP A 147 -0.13 -14.89 -31.09
CA ASP A 147 0.88 -13.91 -31.42
C ASP A 147 1.97 -13.83 -30.35
N PRO A 148 3.26 -14.08 -30.69
CA PRO A 148 4.36 -14.02 -29.75
C PRO A 148 4.53 -12.63 -29.09
N PHE A 149 4.17 -11.55 -29.75
CA PHE A 149 4.27 -10.21 -29.16
C PHE A 149 3.18 -9.94 -28.13
N GLU A 150 1.99 -10.50 -28.29
CA GLU A 150 0.95 -10.51 -27.26
C GLU A 150 1.40 -11.32 -26.04
N ILE A 151 2.03 -12.49 -26.27
CA ILE A 151 2.60 -13.30 -25.20
C ILE A 151 3.66 -12.51 -24.43
N ILE A 152 4.63 -11.91 -25.13
CA ILE A 152 5.70 -11.11 -24.54
C ILE A 152 5.14 -9.95 -23.71
N ALA A 153 4.15 -9.21 -24.24
CA ALA A 153 3.54 -8.09 -23.53
C ALA A 153 2.89 -8.55 -22.20
N HIS A 154 2.11 -9.63 -22.25
CA HIS A 154 1.39 -10.13 -21.08
C HIS A 154 2.27 -10.88 -20.09
N LEU A 155 3.44 -11.41 -20.50
CA LEU A 155 4.45 -11.93 -19.60
C LEU A 155 5.05 -10.86 -18.67
N MET A 156 4.96 -9.56 -19.04
CA MET A 156 5.38 -8.49 -18.12
C MET A 156 4.44 -8.34 -16.93
N VAL A 157 3.17 -8.71 -17.11
CA VAL A 157 2.17 -8.63 -16.04
C VAL A 157 2.39 -9.75 -15.03
N GLY A 158 2.67 -9.37 -13.78
CA GLY A 158 3.01 -10.32 -12.72
C GLY A 158 4.46 -10.81 -12.74
N SER A 159 5.33 -10.22 -13.58
CA SER A 159 6.75 -10.61 -13.65
C SER A 159 7.60 -10.07 -12.50
N GLU A 160 7.10 -9.15 -11.70
CA GLU A 160 7.82 -8.53 -10.57
C GLU A 160 9.21 -7.99 -10.91
N GLY A 161 9.40 -7.51 -12.15
CA GLY A 161 10.68 -7.00 -12.63
C GLY A 161 11.75 -8.05 -12.88
N THR A 162 11.37 -9.32 -13.02
CA THR A 162 12.32 -10.43 -13.25
C THR A 162 12.64 -10.68 -14.71
N LEU A 163 11.88 -10.11 -15.65
CA LEU A 163 12.01 -10.41 -17.08
C LEU A 163 12.60 -9.25 -17.90
N ALA A 164 12.08 -8.04 -17.76
CA ALA A 164 12.51 -6.87 -18.51
C ALA A 164 12.17 -5.59 -17.75
N PHE A 165 12.63 -4.44 -18.26
CA PHE A 165 12.24 -3.13 -17.76
C PHE A 165 11.03 -2.60 -18.56
N LEU A 166 9.90 -2.35 -17.90
CA LEU A 166 8.71 -1.76 -18.50
C LEU A 166 8.90 -0.24 -18.61
N SER A 167 8.96 0.29 -19.84
CA SER A 167 9.15 1.72 -20.10
C SER A 167 7.86 2.46 -20.42
N GLU A 168 6.86 1.76 -20.96
CA GLU A 168 5.53 2.30 -21.28
C GLU A 168 4.52 1.17 -21.39
N VAL A 169 3.27 1.44 -21.08
CA VAL A 169 2.18 0.47 -21.20
C VAL A 169 0.93 1.15 -21.76
N THR A 170 0.24 0.49 -22.69
CA THR A 170 -1.08 0.90 -23.17
C THR A 170 -2.13 -0.04 -22.61
N MET A 171 -3.15 0.51 -21.97
CA MET A 171 -4.19 -0.23 -21.27
C MET A 171 -5.57 0.28 -21.66
N LYS A 172 -6.57 -0.60 -21.60
CA LYS A 172 -7.98 -0.21 -21.67
C LYS A 172 -8.35 0.57 -20.42
N THR A 173 -9.18 1.58 -20.58
CA THR A 173 -9.84 2.27 -19.47
C THR A 173 -11.15 1.59 -19.14
N GLU A 174 -11.66 1.80 -17.93
CA GLU A 174 -12.95 1.27 -17.49
C GLU A 174 -13.98 2.39 -17.34
N TYR A 175 -15.25 2.08 -17.54
CA TYR A 175 -16.36 3.01 -17.29
C TYR A 175 -16.49 3.25 -15.78
N ASP A 176 -16.59 4.52 -15.36
CA ASP A 176 -16.84 4.86 -13.95
C ASP A 176 -18.34 5.08 -13.74
N TYR A 177 -18.97 4.09 -13.15
CA TYR A 177 -20.41 4.10 -12.90
C TYR A 177 -20.81 5.25 -11.97
N PRO A 178 -21.72 6.13 -12.39
CA PRO A 178 -22.07 7.32 -11.61
C PRO A 178 -22.94 7.02 -10.38
N TYR A 179 -23.71 5.93 -10.41
CA TYR A 179 -24.61 5.56 -9.33
C TYR A 179 -24.06 4.35 -8.58
N LYS A 180 -23.97 4.48 -7.25
CA LYS A 180 -23.38 3.47 -6.36
C LYS A 180 -24.22 3.32 -5.11
N ALA A 181 -24.37 2.11 -4.61
CA ALA A 181 -24.95 1.85 -3.30
C ALA A 181 -24.14 0.80 -2.56
N SER A 182 -24.03 0.95 -1.25
CA SER A 182 -23.35 -0.02 -0.39
C SER A 182 -24.20 -0.38 0.82
N ALA A 183 -23.99 -1.60 1.32
CA ALA A 183 -24.56 -2.10 2.56
C ALA A 183 -23.49 -2.84 3.37
N MET A 184 -23.54 -2.72 4.71
CA MET A 184 -22.79 -3.56 5.61
C MET A 184 -23.72 -4.66 6.13
N LEU A 185 -23.47 -5.89 5.71
CA LEU A 185 -24.26 -7.07 6.03
C LEU A 185 -23.62 -7.81 7.21
N TYR A 186 -24.34 -8.06 8.28
CA TYR A 186 -23.79 -8.74 9.47
C TYR A 186 -24.40 -10.12 9.65
N PHE A 187 -23.54 -11.14 9.75
CA PHE A 187 -23.92 -12.54 9.95
C PHE A 187 -23.34 -13.06 11.27
N LYS A 188 -23.99 -14.04 11.88
CA LYS A 188 -23.56 -14.62 13.15
C LYS A 188 -22.37 -15.59 13.01
N THR A 189 -22.04 -16.02 11.80
CA THR A 189 -20.90 -16.90 11.53
C THR A 189 -20.21 -16.53 10.22
N ILE A 190 -18.90 -16.72 10.16
CA ILE A 190 -18.10 -16.49 8.95
C ILE A 190 -18.53 -17.44 7.81
N LYS A 191 -19.01 -18.62 8.16
CA LYS A 191 -19.49 -19.61 7.20
C LYS A 191 -20.81 -19.19 6.52
N GLU A 192 -21.73 -18.61 7.29
CA GLU A 192 -22.98 -18.07 6.75
C GLU A 192 -22.73 -16.84 5.88
N ALA A 193 -21.84 -15.94 6.33
CA ALA A 193 -21.38 -14.80 5.54
C ALA A 193 -20.79 -15.24 4.19
N SER A 194 -19.91 -16.25 4.19
CA SER A 194 -19.30 -16.79 2.98
C SER A 194 -20.34 -17.43 2.05
N ARG A 195 -21.32 -18.15 2.56
CA ARG A 195 -22.44 -18.72 1.76
C ARG A 195 -23.27 -17.62 1.10
N ALA A 196 -23.53 -16.53 1.80
CA ALA A 196 -24.21 -15.37 1.23
C ALA A 196 -23.39 -14.74 0.08
N VAL A 197 -22.06 -14.64 0.23
CA VAL A 197 -21.17 -14.16 -0.84
C VAL A 197 -21.22 -15.08 -2.06
N VAL A 198 -21.17 -16.42 -1.87
CA VAL A 198 -21.30 -17.40 -2.97
C VAL A 198 -22.62 -17.23 -3.72
N ALA A 199 -23.71 -16.98 -3.00
CA ALA A 199 -25.01 -16.73 -3.62
C ALA A 199 -25.03 -15.40 -4.40
N MET A 200 -24.51 -14.34 -3.81
CA MET A 200 -24.43 -13.02 -4.45
C MET A 200 -23.54 -13.01 -5.70
N LYS A 201 -22.46 -13.80 -5.76
CA LYS A 201 -21.60 -13.92 -6.94
C LYS A 201 -22.33 -14.43 -8.19
N LYS A 202 -23.41 -15.19 -8.00
CA LYS A 202 -24.21 -15.75 -9.10
C LYS A 202 -25.22 -14.78 -9.68
N LEU A 203 -25.42 -13.61 -9.07
CA LEU A 203 -26.34 -12.60 -9.55
C LEU A 203 -25.76 -11.88 -10.76
N VAL A 204 -26.46 -11.97 -11.88
CA VAL A 204 -26.18 -11.24 -13.11
C VAL A 204 -27.43 -10.49 -13.54
N ASP A 205 -27.25 -9.36 -14.19
CA ASP A 205 -28.33 -8.58 -14.79
C ASP A 205 -28.78 -9.18 -16.15
N GLU A 206 -29.72 -8.53 -16.79
CA GLU A 206 -30.26 -8.93 -18.10
C GLU A 206 -29.19 -8.91 -19.23
N THR A 207 -28.09 -8.17 -19.03
CA THR A 207 -26.97 -8.09 -19.98
C THR A 207 -25.89 -9.15 -19.71
N GLY A 208 -25.99 -9.87 -18.61
CA GLY A 208 -25.01 -10.83 -18.13
C GLY A 208 -23.87 -10.17 -17.31
N GLU A 209 -23.98 -8.88 -16.99
CA GLU A 209 -23.04 -8.22 -16.07
C GLU A 209 -23.36 -8.61 -14.62
N TRP A 210 -22.33 -8.72 -13.80
CA TRP A 210 -22.51 -9.00 -12.36
C TRP A 210 -23.21 -7.85 -11.65
N THR A 211 -24.28 -8.19 -10.92
CA THR A 211 -25.06 -7.25 -10.11
C THR A 211 -24.27 -6.72 -8.92
N VAL A 212 -23.51 -7.60 -8.26
CA VAL A 212 -22.62 -7.22 -7.16
C VAL A 212 -21.24 -6.91 -7.72
N LYS A 213 -20.76 -5.69 -7.49
CA LYS A 213 -19.47 -5.20 -7.99
C LYS A 213 -18.34 -5.35 -6.97
N GLY A 214 -18.64 -5.56 -5.69
CA GLY A 214 -17.68 -5.80 -4.63
C GLY A 214 -18.32 -6.39 -3.39
N ALA A 215 -17.62 -7.32 -2.73
CA ALA A 215 -18.01 -7.85 -1.43
C ALA A 215 -16.76 -8.10 -0.58
N GLU A 216 -16.63 -7.31 0.49
CA GLU A 216 -15.48 -7.33 1.39
C GLU A 216 -15.84 -8.03 2.69
N MET A 217 -15.19 -9.15 2.97
CA MET A 217 -15.35 -9.86 4.25
C MET A 217 -14.54 -9.16 5.35
N LEU A 218 -15.13 -9.07 6.54
CA LEU A 218 -14.51 -8.59 7.76
C LEU A 218 -14.87 -9.54 8.90
N ASP A 219 -13.91 -10.29 9.41
CA ASP A 219 -14.14 -11.18 10.55
C ASP A 219 -14.32 -10.41 11.88
N TYR A 220 -14.67 -11.10 12.95
CA TYR A 220 -14.91 -10.48 14.25
C TYR A 220 -13.71 -9.72 14.80
N LYS A 221 -12.48 -10.17 14.53
CA LYS A 221 -11.25 -9.49 14.95
C LYS A 221 -11.04 -8.20 14.17
N SER A 222 -11.33 -8.22 12.87
CA SER A 222 -11.35 -7.03 12.03
C SER A 222 -12.32 -5.98 12.56
N LEU A 223 -13.57 -6.37 12.85
CA LEU A 223 -14.59 -5.49 13.40
C LEU A 223 -14.22 -4.96 14.79
N SER A 224 -13.66 -5.83 15.65
CA SER A 224 -13.16 -5.45 16.97
C SER A 224 -12.03 -4.42 16.89
N SER A 225 -11.11 -4.59 15.94
CA SER A 225 -9.93 -3.71 15.80
C SER A 225 -10.30 -2.26 15.51
N VAL A 226 -11.40 -2.03 14.81
CA VAL A 226 -11.91 -0.70 14.44
C VAL A 226 -13.04 -0.20 15.34
N ASN A 227 -13.37 -0.94 16.41
CA ASN A 227 -14.48 -0.63 17.31
C ASN A 227 -15.83 -0.44 16.56
N ASP A 228 -16.14 -1.36 15.65
CA ASP A 228 -17.39 -1.32 14.90
C ASP A 228 -18.61 -1.25 15.83
N PRO A 229 -19.55 -0.30 15.64
CA PRO A 229 -20.66 -0.11 16.59
C PRO A 229 -21.60 -1.32 16.69
N VAL A 230 -21.80 -2.03 15.58
CA VAL A 230 -22.68 -3.22 15.55
C VAL A 230 -21.99 -4.39 16.25
N PHE A 231 -20.67 -4.53 16.05
CA PHE A 231 -19.87 -5.50 16.79
C PHE A 231 -19.89 -5.25 18.30
N LEU A 232 -19.72 -4.01 18.72
CA LEU A 232 -19.76 -3.65 20.16
C LEU A 232 -21.11 -3.96 20.80
N LYS A 233 -22.21 -3.72 20.09
CA LYS A 233 -23.56 -4.11 20.51
C LYS A 233 -23.68 -5.63 20.62
N TYR A 234 -23.28 -6.37 19.59
CA TYR A 234 -23.28 -7.83 19.57
C TYR A 234 -22.51 -8.41 20.76
N LYS A 235 -21.29 -7.93 21.00
CA LYS A 235 -20.45 -8.34 22.12
C LYS A 235 -21.14 -8.15 23.47
N GLY A 236 -21.80 -7.02 23.67
CA GLY A 236 -22.59 -6.76 24.87
C GLY A 236 -23.78 -7.72 25.06
N GLU A 237 -24.47 -8.05 23.97
CA GLU A 237 -25.59 -9.01 23.99
C GLU A 237 -25.11 -10.44 24.27
N VAL A 238 -23.99 -10.88 23.70
CA VAL A 238 -23.36 -12.19 23.97
C VAL A 238 -22.91 -12.27 25.43
N ALA A 239 -22.26 -11.25 25.98
CA ALA A 239 -21.82 -11.21 27.36
C ALA A 239 -23.00 -11.29 28.35
N SER A 240 -24.17 -10.77 27.99
CA SER A 240 -25.40 -10.83 28.78
C SER A 240 -26.26 -12.07 28.47
N SER A 241 -25.81 -13.00 27.60
CA SER A 241 -26.58 -14.15 27.13
C SER A 241 -27.90 -13.77 26.44
N ALA A 242 -27.96 -12.59 25.83
CA ALA A 242 -29.19 -12.07 25.19
C ALA A 242 -29.43 -12.64 23.78
N LEU A 243 -28.47 -13.39 23.23
CA LEU A 243 -28.58 -13.95 21.89
C LEU A 243 -28.89 -15.45 21.90
N PRO A 244 -30.04 -15.89 21.34
CA PRO A 244 -30.36 -17.30 21.27
C PRO A 244 -29.35 -18.13 20.45
N GLY A 245 -28.87 -19.23 21.02
CA GLY A 245 -27.94 -20.16 20.36
C GLY A 245 -26.48 -19.69 20.31
N VAL A 246 -26.12 -18.63 21.03
CA VAL A 246 -24.73 -18.17 21.21
C VAL A 246 -24.37 -18.35 22.68
N GLU A 247 -23.26 -19.04 22.95
CA GLU A 247 -22.78 -19.23 24.31
C GLU A 247 -22.23 -17.93 24.90
N PRO A 248 -22.41 -17.71 26.23
CA PRO A 248 -21.84 -16.53 26.88
C PRO A 248 -20.34 -16.46 26.69
N GLY A 249 -19.86 -15.29 26.19
CA GLY A 249 -18.44 -15.05 25.94
C GLY A 249 -17.95 -15.50 24.55
N ASP A 250 -18.78 -16.18 23.76
CA ASP A 250 -18.45 -16.49 22.36
C ASP A 250 -18.81 -15.33 21.44
N GLU A 251 -17.91 -14.34 21.36
CA GLU A 251 -18.03 -13.19 20.45
C GLU A 251 -17.41 -13.44 19.07
N THR A 252 -16.88 -14.66 18.83
CA THR A 252 -16.02 -14.93 17.66
C THR A 252 -16.78 -15.14 16.36
N GLY A 253 -18.11 -15.25 16.41
CA GLY A 253 -18.93 -15.56 15.25
C GLY A 253 -19.24 -14.38 14.35
N LEU A 254 -19.46 -13.17 14.91
CA LEU A 254 -19.95 -12.03 14.13
C LEU A 254 -18.98 -11.67 12.99
N THR A 255 -19.51 -11.67 11.78
CA THR A 255 -18.78 -11.37 10.56
C THR A 255 -19.57 -10.38 9.72
N ALA A 256 -18.90 -9.38 9.13
CA ALA A 256 -19.54 -8.44 8.22
C ALA A 256 -19.11 -8.67 6.78
N VAL A 257 -20.02 -8.38 5.84
CA VAL A 257 -19.73 -8.30 4.40
C VAL A 257 -20.13 -6.91 3.92
N LEU A 258 -19.15 -6.09 3.57
CA LEU A 258 -19.39 -4.81 2.91
C LEU A 258 -19.66 -5.08 1.43
N THR A 259 -20.89 -4.90 1.01
CA THR A 259 -21.34 -5.17 -0.36
C THR A 259 -21.58 -3.89 -1.11
N GLU A 260 -21.11 -3.81 -2.36
CA GLU A 260 -21.30 -2.66 -3.25
C GLU A 260 -21.92 -3.09 -4.58
N THR A 261 -22.87 -2.31 -5.06
CA THR A 261 -23.39 -2.37 -6.43
C THR A 261 -23.26 -1.02 -7.11
N LYS A 262 -23.14 -1.04 -8.44
CA LYS A 262 -22.97 0.17 -9.28
C LYS A 262 -23.82 0.05 -10.53
N ALA A 263 -24.27 1.18 -11.05
CA ALA A 263 -25.19 1.23 -12.18
C ALA A 263 -24.96 2.47 -13.05
N ARG A 264 -25.47 2.42 -14.29
CA ARG A 264 -25.46 3.52 -15.25
C ARG A 264 -26.59 4.51 -15.00
N THR A 265 -27.71 4.01 -14.45
CA THR A 265 -28.91 4.81 -14.14
C THR A 265 -29.41 4.54 -12.72
N PRO A 266 -30.21 5.44 -12.12
CA PRO A 266 -30.84 5.22 -10.82
C PRO A 266 -31.77 4.00 -10.82
N GLU A 267 -32.49 3.77 -11.92
CA GLU A 267 -33.43 2.66 -12.08
C GLU A 267 -32.69 1.31 -12.06
N GLU A 268 -31.59 1.20 -12.80
CA GLU A 268 -30.69 0.04 -12.79
C GLU A 268 -30.13 -0.20 -11.38
N LEU A 269 -29.71 0.86 -10.67
CA LEU A 269 -29.24 0.75 -9.29
C LEU A 269 -30.32 0.15 -8.38
N GLN A 270 -31.57 0.61 -8.49
CA GLN A 270 -32.67 0.11 -7.68
C GLN A 270 -33.00 -1.37 -8.02
N GLN A 271 -32.94 -1.76 -9.28
CA GLN A 271 -33.10 -3.16 -9.71
C GLN A 271 -32.00 -4.05 -9.10
N ASN A 272 -30.76 -3.60 -9.16
CA ASN A 272 -29.63 -4.30 -8.57
C ASN A 272 -29.80 -4.48 -7.06
N ILE A 273 -30.18 -3.44 -6.33
CA ILE A 273 -30.45 -3.50 -4.88
C ILE A 273 -31.54 -4.53 -4.61
N SER A 274 -32.65 -4.46 -5.34
CA SER A 274 -33.78 -5.38 -5.15
C SER A 274 -33.40 -6.83 -5.41
N ALA A 275 -32.59 -7.12 -6.42
CA ALA A 275 -32.09 -8.46 -6.72
C ALA A 275 -31.18 -8.99 -5.60
N ILE A 276 -30.30 -8.14 -5.06
CA ILE A 276 -29.42 -8.51 -3.95
C ILE A 276 -30.24 -8.76 -2.68
N GLU A 277 -31.18 -7.89 -2.34
CA GLU A 277 -32.05 -8.05 -1.17
C GLU A 277 -32.89 -9.33 -1.27
N ALA A 278 -33.43 -9.65 -2.45
CA ALA A 278 -34.16 -10.89 -2.70
C ALA A 278 -33.26 -12.14 -2.48
N CYS A 279 -32.02 -12.11 -2.98
CA CYS A 279 -31.07 -13.19 -2.74
C CYS A 279 -30.76 -13.37 -1.24
N LEU A 280 -30.64 -12.27 -0.50
CA LEU A 280 -30.29 -12.26 0.91
C LEU A 280 -31.44 -12.72 1.82
N GLN A 281 -32.70 -12.80 1.35
CA GLN A 281 -33.82 -13.35 2.12
C GLN A 281 -33.61 -14.81 2.53
N ALA A 282 -32.77 -15.56 1.83
CA ALA A 282 -32.39 -16.93 2.18
C ALA A 282 -31.44 -17.06 3.37
N PHE A 283 -30.92 -15.94 3.88
CA PHE A 283 -29.90 -15.88 4.93
C PHE A 283 -30.37 -15.07 6.14
N THR A 284 -29.91 -15.47 7.33
CA THR A 284 -30.22 -14.76 8.57
C THR A 284 -29.17 -13.73 8.89
N THR A 285 -29.46 -12.45 8.71
CA THR A 285 -28.59 -11.34 9.12
C THR A 285 -28.83 -10.95 10.57
N TYR A 286 -27.77 -10.51 11.29
CA TYR A 286 -27.87 -10.07 12.68
C TYR A 286 -28.69 -8.78 12.82
N ILE A 287 -28.57 -7.87 11.84
CA ILE A 287 -29.41 -6.68 11.71
C ILE A 287 -30.06 -6.65 10.33
N PRO A 288 -31.18 -5.94 10.12
CA PRO A 288 -31.82 -5.83 8.81
C PRO A 288 -30.86 -5.29 7.74
N VAL A 289 -30.95 -5.84 6.54
CA VAL A 289 -30.21 -5.37 5.37
C VAL A 289 -30.67 -3.98 4.99
N ARG A 290 -29.73 -3.09 4.75
CA ARG A 290 -30.03 -1.71 4.31
C ARG A 290 -28.95 -1.22 3.37
N PHE A 291 -29.29 -1.06 2.10
CA PHE A 291 -28.47 -0.36 1.13
C PHE A 291 -28.62 1.16 1.28
N THR A 292 -27.56 1.89 1.04
CA THR A 292 -27.55 3.34 0.95
C THR A 292 -26.77 3.80 -0.27
N ASP A 293 -27.35 4.74 -1.02
CA ASP A 293 -26.75 5.43 -2.16
C ASP A 293 -26.16 6.79 -1.78
N ARG A 294 -26.29 7.18 -0.51
CA ARG A 294 -25.78 8.44 0.02
C ARG A 294 -24.28 8.36 0.32
N PRO A 295 -23.42 9.16 -0.38
CA PRO A 295 -21.98 9.13 -0.21
C PRO A 295 -21.50 9.34 1.22
N GLU A 296 -22.17 10.21 2.00
CA GLU A 296 -21.84 10.50 3.40
C GLU A 296 -22.13 9.33 4.35
N GLU A 297 -22.97 8.37 3.93
CA GLU A 297 -23.24 7.15 4.69
C GLU A 297 -22.30 6.01 4.26
N TYR A 298 -22.27 5.66 2.97
CA TYR A 298 -21.47 4.52 2.53
C TYR A 298 -19.96 4.76 2.67
N SER A 299 -19.49 6.01 2.62
CA SER A 299 -18.09 6.33 2.88
C SER A 299 -17.63 5.90 4.28
N LYS A 300 -18.54 5.85 5.26
CA LYS A 300 -18.24 5.36 6.62
C LYS A 300 -17.94 3.87 6.62
N TYR A 301 -18.69 3.08 5.81
CA TYR A 301 -18.43 1.63 5.67
C TYR A 301 -17.05 1.37 5.06
N TRP A 302 -16.72 2.10 4.02
CA TRP A 302 -15.40 2.03 3.38
C TRP A 302 -14.27 2.52 4.28
N ALA A 303 -14.53 3.53 5.14
CA ALA A 303 -13.57 3.97 6.15
C ALA A 303 -13.31 2.88 7.21
N ILE A 304 -14.32 2.14 7.66
CA ILE A 304 -14.18 0.98 8.54
C ILE A 304 -13.27 -0.05 7.87
N ARG A 305 -13.55 -0.44 6.63
CA ARG A 305 -12.76 -1.42 5.86
C ARG A 305 -11.29 -1.00 5.72
N SER A 306 -11.04 0.25 5.33
CA SER A 306 -9.68 0.77 5.15
C SER A 306 -8.93 0.99 6.48
N GLY A 307 -9.64 1.10 7.58
CA GLY A 307 -9.10 1.27 8.93
C GLY A 307 -8.54 -0.01 9.57
N ILE A 308 -8.86 -1.21 9.05
CA ILE A 308 -8.48 -2.48 9.68
C ILE A 308 -6.96 -2.63 9.76
N PHE A 309 -6.25 -2.54 8.64
CA PHE A 309 -4.80 -2.72 8.61
C PHE A 309 -4.06 -1.70 9.50
N PRO A 310 -4.38 -0.39 9.45
CA PRO A 310 -3.83 0.59 10.40
C PRO A 310 -4.12 0.27 11.85
N SER A 311 -5.32 -0.17 12.16
CA SER A 311 -5.73 -0.47 13.53
C SER A 311 -4.95 -1.65 14.10
N VAL A 312 -4.91 -2.78 13.39
CA VAL A 312 -4.17 -3.98 13.80
C VAL A 312 -2.67 -3.68 13.92
N GLY A 313 -2.09 -3.01 12.94
CA GLY A 313 -0.68 -2.60 12.98
C GLY A 313 -0.38 -1.61 14.11
N GLY A 314 -1.32 -0.72 14.42
CA GLY A 314 -1.19 0.28 15.48
C GLY A 314 -1.25 -0.28 16.91
N THR A 315 -1.95 -1.40 17.11
CA THR A 315 -2.08 -2.03 18.44
C THR A 315 -0.99 -3.06 18.75
N ARG A 316 -0.18 -3.45 17.74
CA ARG A 316 0.86 -4.46 17.91
C ARG A 316 1.89 -4.10 18.96
N GLN A 317 2.51 -5.11 19.55
CA GLN A 317 3.60 -4.94 20.50
C GLN A 317 4.85 -4.35 19.81
N PRO A 318 5.59 -3.42 20.45
CA PRO A 318 6.87 -2.96 19.96
C PRO A 318 7.85 -4.12 19.70
N GLY A 319 8.65 -4.03 18.64
CA GLY A 319 9.58 -5.10 18.24
C GLY A 319 8.95 -6.23 17.42
N THR A 320 7.63 -6.19 17.20
CA THR A 320 6.96 -7.09 16.24
C THR A 320 6.79 -6.43 14.87
N THR A 321 6.71 -7.24 13.82
CA THR A 321 6.29 -6.83 12.50
C THR A 321 4.82 -7.22 12.27
N CYS A 322 4.14 -6.44 11.44
CA CYS A 322 2.80 -6.73 10.98
C CYS A 322 2.94 -7.40 9.61
N LEU A 323 2.64 -8.69 9.52
CA LEU A 323 2.65 -9.45 8.28
C LEU A 323 1.24 -9.55 7.74
N ILE A 324 1.12 -9.32 6.44
CA ILE A 324 -0.11 -9.52 5.69
C ILE A 324 0.14 -10.59 4.64
N GLU A 325 -0.58 -11.69 4.74
CA GLU A 325 -0.58 -12.75 3.75
C GLU A 325 -1.84 -12.67 2.89
N ASP A 326 -1.78 -13.26 1.71
CA ASP A 326 -2.73 -13.04 0.63
C ASP A 326 -2.95 -14.35 -0.11
N ILE A 327 -4.13 -14.94 0.05
CA ILE A 327 -4.48 -16.25 -0.51
C ILE A 327 -5.81 -16.17 -1.26
N ALA A 328 -6.02 -17.11 -2.17
CA ALA A 328 -7.32 -17.25 -2.84
C ALA A 328 -7.78 -18.70 -2.88
N PHE A 329 -9.10 -18.87 -2.79
CA PHE A 329 -9.84 -20.12 -2.95
C PHE A 329 -10.83 -20.01 -4.11
N HIS A 330 -11.24 -21.14 -4.65
CA HIS A 330 -12.43 -21.16 -5.50
C HIS A 330 -13.66 -20.75 -4.68
N ILE A 331 -14.55 -20.00 -5.31
CA ILE A 331 -15.66 -19.36 -4.58
C ILE A 331 -16.56 -20.38 -3.88
N GLU A 332 -16.72 -21.57 -4.45
CA GLU A 332 -17.52 -22.65 -3.91
C GLU A 332 -16.95 -23.21 -2.59
N ASP A 333 -15.63 -23.18 -2.44
CA ASP A 333 -14.93 -23.69 -1.26
C ASP A 333 -14.89 -22.68 -0.12
N LEU A 334 -15.24 -21.43 -0.39
CA LEU A 334 -15.06 -20.30 0.51
C LEU A 334 -15.64 -20.53 1.93
N PRO A 335 -16.86 -21.09 2.09
CA PRO A 335 -17.45 -21.26 3.42
C PRO A 335 -16.64 -22.20 4.33
N GLU A 336 -16.12 -23.29 3.78
CA GLU A 336 -15.35 -24.28 4.55
C GLU A 336 -13.90 -23.80 4.71
N ALA A 337 -13.27 -23.35 3.62
CA ALA A 337 -11.88 -22.91 3.61
C ALA A 337 -11.64 -21.74 4.58
N THR A 338 -12.58 -20.78 4.66
CA THR A 338 -12.44 -19.63 5.56
C THR A 338 -12.52 -20.04 7.04
N ALA A 339 -13.46 -20.92 7.36
CA ALA A 339 -13.61 -21.42 8.73
C ALA A 339 -12.37 -22.22 9.18
N GLU A 340 -11.81 -23.04 8.29
CA GLU A 340 -10.60 -23.83 8.57
C GLU A 340 -9.36 -22.93 8.68
N LEU A 341 -9.25 -21.91 7.84
CA LEU A 341 -8.19 -20.91 7.92
C LEU A 341 -8.19 -20.21 9.29
N GLN A 342 -9.35 -19.78 9.76
CA GLN A 342 -9.51 -19.14 11.08
C GLN A 342 -9.02 -20.06 12.21
N GLN A 343 -9.45 -21.34 12.18
CA GLN A 343 -9.03 -22.32 13.17
C GLN A 343 -7.53 -22.63 13.08
N LEU A 344 -6.98 -22.71 11.88
CA LEU A 344 -5.55 -22.98 11.67
C LEU A 344 -4.69 -21.87 12.27
N ILE A 345 -4.99 -20.63 11.97
CA ILE A 345 -4.26 -19.46 12.50
C ILE A 345 -4.33 -19.44 14.04
N ALA A 346 -5.50 -19.72 14.62
CA ALA A 346 -5.68 -19.79 16.09
C ALA A 346 -4.86 -20.93 16.72
N ARG A 347 -4.77 -22.12 16.09
CA ARG A 347 -3.95 -23.24 16.56
C ARG A 347 -2.47 -22.90 16.68
N HIS A 348 -1.96 -22.01 15.82
CA HIS A 348 -0.59 -21.51 15.90
C HIS A 348 -0.41 -20.35 16.89
N GLY A 349 -1.47 -20.03 17.68
CA GLY A 349 -1.40 -19.04 18.75
C GLY A 349 -1.48 -17.58 18.27
N TYR A 350 -1.93 -17.33 17.04
CA TYR A 350 -2.16 -15.97 16.52
C TYR A 350 -3.61 -15.52 16.81
N ASN A 351 -3.92 -15.39 18.10
CA ASN A 351 -5.28 -15.09 18.55
C ASN A 351 -5.76 -13.66 18.25
N ASP A 352 -4.84 -12.77 17.87
CA ASP A 352 -5.09 -11.40 17.44
C ASP A 352 -5.14 -11.24 15.91
N ALA A 353 -4.96 -12.33 15.16
CA ALA A 353 -5.00 -12.29 13.71
C ALA A 353 -6.38 -11.90 13.19
N CYS A 354 -6.41 -11.10 12.13
CA CYS A 354 -7.62 -10.68 11.42
C CYS A 354 -7.67 -11.33 10.05
N ILE A 355 -8.88 -11.77 9.64
CA ILE A 355 -9.16 -12.24 8.27
C ILE A 355 -10.12 -11.25 7.63
N TYR A 356 -9.72 -10.69 6.48
CA TYR A 356 -10.56 -9.81 5.70
C TYR A 356 -10.14 -9.88 4.23
N GLY A 357 -10.97 -9.40 3.30
CA GLY A 357 -10.57 -9.34 1.90
C GLY A 357 -11.73 -9.44 0.92
N HIS A 358 -11.35 -9.61 -0.34
CA HIS A 358 -12.22 -9.58 -1.51
C HIS A 358 -12.99 -10.90 -1.67
N ALA A 359 -13.96 -11.10 -0.79
CA ALA A 359 -14.69 -12.38 -0.70
C ALA A 359 -15.40 -12.77 -2.01
N LEU A 360 -15.86 -11.77 -2.79
CA LEU A 360 -16.50 -12.02 -4.09
C LEU A 360 -15.56 -12.73 -5.09
N GLU A 361 -14.24 -12.57 -4.90
CA GLU A 361 -13.21 -13.18 -5.72
C GLU A 361 -12.50 -14.35 -5.02
N GLY A 362 -13.03 -14.81 -3.87
CA GLY A 362 -12.40 -15.87 -3.06
C GLY A 362 -11.06 -15.47 -2.43
N ASN A 363 -10.68 -14.19 -2.47
CA ASN A 363 -9.39 -13.71 -2.04
C ASN A 363 -9.45 -13.14 -0.62
N TYR A 364 -8.62 -13.69 0.26
CA TYR A 364 -8.50 -13.24 1.63
C TYR A 364 -7.09 -12.81 1.98
N HIS A 365 -7.06 -11.76 2.80
CA HIS A 365 -5.86 -11.35 3.54
C HIS A 365 -6.01 -11.79 4.99
N PHE A 366 -4.93 -12.26 5.58
CA PHE A 366 -4.86 -12.39 7.02
C PHE A 366 -3.64 -11.64 7.56
N ILE A 367 -3.85 -10.94 8.67
CA ILE A 367 -2.81 -10.15 9.31
C ILE A 367 -2.41 -10.86 10.60
N ILE A 368 -1.11 -11.07 10.77
CA ILE A 368 -0.51 -11.55 12.01
C ILE A 368 0.56 -10.59 12.51
N ASN A 369 0.66 -10.46 13.83
CA ASN A 369 1.75 -9.73 14.47
C ASN A 369 2.80 -10.73 14.96
N GLN A 370 4.03 -10.61 14.41
CA GLN A 370 5.08 -11.61 14.60
C GLN A 370 6.41 -10.96 14.99
N SER A 371 7.06 -11.50 16.01
CA SER A 371 8.48 -11.29 16.30
C SER A 371 9.31 -12.41 15.70
N PHE A 372 10.55 -12.09 15.31
CA PHE A 372 11.54 -13.05 14.84
C PHE A 372 12.81 -13.00 15.69
N SER A 373 12.69 -12.62 16.94
CA SER A 373 13.83 -12.45 17.86
C SER A 373 14.37 -13.77 18.41
N THR A 374 13.57 -14.83 18.37
CA THR A 374 13.94 -16.16 18.89
C THR A 374 13.70 -17.26 17.86
N GLN A 375 14.43 -18.36 17.96
CA GLN A 375 14.23 -19.53 17.11
C GLN A 375 12.83 -20.13 17.23
N ALA A 376 12.22 -20.07 18.43
CA ALA A 376 10.85 -20.55 18.63
C ALA A 376 9.83 -19.72 17.87
N GLU A 377 10.02 -18.39 17.78
CA GLU A 377 9.17 -17.50 17.01
C GLU A 377 9.32 -17.73 15.50
N VAL A 378 10.55 -17.93 15.02
CA VAL A 378 10.82 -18.29 13.63
C VAL A 378 10.15 -19.62 13.29
N LYS A 379 10.31 -20.63 14.16
CA LYS A 379 9.69 -21.96 13.98
C LYS A 379 8.17 -21.87 13.95
N ARG A 380 7.55 -21.09 14.81
CA ARG A 380 6.09 -20.89 14.82
C ARG A 380 5.58 -20.33 13.48
N TYR A 381 6.30 -19.35 12.91
CA TYR A 381 5.96 -18.79 11.60
C TYR A 381 6.17 -19.81 10.48
N GLU A 382 7.29 -20.55 10.49
CA GLU A 382 7.56 -21.62 9.54
C GLU A 382 6.45 -22.67 9.54
N ASP A 383 6.04 -23.14 10.72
CA ASP A 383 4.98 -24.13 10.87
C ASP A 383 3.64 -23.60 10.38
N LEU A 384 3.28 -22.35 10.70
CA LEU A 384 2.09 -21.72 10.15
C LEU A 384 2.10 -21.72 8.62
N MET A 385 3.21 -21.28 7.99
CA MET A 385 3.28 -21.16 6.54
C MET A 385 3.22 -22.53 5.85
N ASN A 386 3.80 -23.58 6.46
CA ASN A 386 3.68 -24.94 5.97
C ASN A 386 2.23 -25.46 6.06
N ASP A 387 1.54 -25.20 7.14
CA ASP A 387 0.13 -25.60 7.29
C ASP A 387 -0.79 -24.78 6.37
N ILE A 388 -0.52 -23.49 6.16
CA ILE A 388 -1.23 -22.65 5.16
C ILE A 388 -1.04 -23.22 3.76
N LYS A 389 0.21 -23.58 3.39
CA LYS A 389 0.49 -24.23 2.10
C LYS A 389 -0.35 -25.50 1.94
N THR A 390 -0.38 -26.36 2.96
CA THR A 390 -1.16 -27.61 2.92
C THR A 390 -2.68 -27.33 2.83
N LEU A 391 -3.19 -26.37 3.58
CA LEU A 391 -4.61 -26.01 3.50
C LEU A 391 -4.97 -25.46 2.12
N VAL A 392 -4.22 -24.46 1.66
CA VAL A 392 -4.54 -23.71 0.44
C VAL A 392 -4.29 -24.55 -0.81
N VAL A 393 -3.15 -25.22 -0.91
CA VAL A 393 -2.74 -25.93 -2.14
C VAL A 393 -3.23 -27.39 -2.12
N ASP A 394 -2.85 -28.16 -1.08
CA ASP A 394 -3.06 -29.60 -1.12
C ASP A 394 -4.54 -29.98 -0.89
N LYS A 395 -5.27 -29.17 -0.10
CA LYS A 395 -6.67 -29.43 0.19
C LYS A 395 -7.64 -28.75 -0.76
N TYR A 396 -7.45 -27.46 -1.02
CA TYR A 396 -8.41 -26.64 -1.78
C TYR A 396 -7.92 -26.23 -3.17
N ASP A 397 -6.71 -26.60 -3.56
CA ASP A 397 -6.10 -26.23 -4.84
C ASP A 397 -6.19 -24.73 -5.17
N GLY A 398 -6.14 -23.91 -4.14
CA GLY A 398 -6.19 -22.46 -4.21
C GLY A 398 -4.85 -21.83 -4.60
N SER A 399 -4.70 -20.52 -4.38
CA SER A 399 -3.48 -19.76 -4.64
C SER A 399 -2.86 -19.21 -3.37
N LEU A 400 -1.55 -19.35 -3.23
CA LEU A 400 -0.77 -18.80 -2.11
C LEU A 400 -0.52 -17.30 -2.22
N LYS A 401 -0.70 -16.72 -3.42
CA LYS A 401 -0.68 -15.28 -3.68
C LYS A 401 -1.75 -14.91 -4.69
N ALA A 402 -2.76 -14.20 -4.22
CA ALA A 402 -3.87 -13.76 -5.05
C ALA A 402 -3.53 -12.47 -5.83
N GLU A 403 -2.93 -11.46 -5.14
CA GLU A 403 -2.65 -10.15 -5.72
C GLU A 403 -1.36 -9.47 -5.23
N HIS A 404 -0.75 -9.90 -4.10
CA HIS A 404 0.42 -9.21 -3.53
C HIS A 404 1.75 -9.57 -4.20
N GLY A 405 1.75 -10.54 -5.13
CA GLY A 405 2.95 -11.04 -5.78
C GLY A 405 3.66 -12.14 -4.99
N THR A 406 4.49 -12.90 -5.67
CA THR A 406 5.25 -14.00 -5.08
C THR A 406 6.38 -13.48 -4.19
N GLY A 407 7.09 -12.47 -4.64
CA GLY A 407 8.26 -11.95 -3.96
C GLY A 407 9.33 -13.01 -3.68
N ARG A 408 10.09 -12.80 -2.63
CA ARG A 408 11.01 -13.80 -2.07
C ARG A 408 10.33 -14.73 -1.07
N ASN A 409 9.27 -14.21 -0.41
CA ASN A 409 8.59 -14.91 0.66
C ASN A 409 7.92 -16.20 0.17
N MET A 410 7.26 -16.16 -0.99
CA MET A 410 6.55 -17.30 -1.57
C MET A 410 7.35 -18.07 -2.64
N ALA A 411 8.52 -17.59 -3.02
CA ALA A 411 9.36 -18.26 -4.02
C ALA A 411 9.62 -19.76 -3.72
N PRO A 412 9.85 -20.20 -2.47
CA PRO A 412 10.02 -21.61 -2.14
C PRO A 412 8.78 -22.49 -2.41
N PHE A 413 7.60 -21.89 -2.48
CA PHE A 413 6.33 -22.61 -2.60
C PHE A 413 5.80 -22.66 -4.03
N VAL A 414 6.39 -21.93 -4.99
CA VAL A 414 5.91 -21.84 -6.38
C VAL A 414 5.84 -23.21 -7.04
N CYS A 415 6.93 -24.01 -6.93
CA CYS A 415 6.96 -25.34 -7.50
C CYS A 415 5.90 -26.27 -6.88
N HIS A 416 5.67 -26.15 -5.56
CA HIS A 416 4.65 -26.92 -4.87
C HIS A 416 3.22 -26.58 -5.35
N GLU A 417 2.92 -25.31 -5.54
CA GLU A 417 1.59 -24.88 -6.01
C GLU A 417 1.32 -25.26 -7.47
N TRP A 418 2.33 -25.14 -8.34
CA TRP A 418 2.16 -25.28 -9.78
C TRP A 418 2.51 -26.67 -10.33
N GLY A 419 3.35 -27.42 -9.64
CA GLY A 419 3.96 -28.66 -10.12
C GLY A 419 5.19 -28.43 -11.00
N ASP A 420 5.93 -29.50 -11.25
CA ASP A 420 7.21 -29.47 -11.93
C ASP A 420 7.15 -28.93 -13.36
N ASP A 421 6.13 -29.33 -14.15
CA ASP A 421 6.02 -28.94 -15.55
C ASP A 421 5.80 -27.43 -15.71
N ALA A 422 4.89 -26.85 -14.92
CA ALA A 422 4.64 -25.42 -14.92
C ALA A 422 5.88 -24.65 -14.42
N TYR A 423 6.52 -25.12 -13.35
CA TYR A 423 7.71 -24.48 -12.79
C TYR A 423 8.89 -24.50 -13.78
N LYS A 424 9.09 -25.62 -14.51
CA LYS A 424 10.09 -25.70 -15.60
C LYS A 424 9.79 -24.69 -16.72
N ALA A 425 8.52 -24.59 -17.13
CA ALA A 425 8.12 -23.58 -18.13
C ALA A 425 8.41 -22.15 -17.65
N MET A 426 8.08 -21.82 -16.39
CA MET A 426 8.41 -20.52 -15.80
C MET A 426 9.91 -20.25 -15.79
N LYS A 427 10.74 -21.23 -15.42
CA LYS A 427 12.21 -21.12 -15.46
C LYS A 427 12.74 -20.91 -16.88
N ALA A 428 12.20 -21.63 -17.86
CA ALA A 428 12.58 -21.44 -19.27
C ALA A 428 12.26 -20.03 -19.78
N VAL A 429 11.14 -19.44 -19.36
CA VAL A 429 10.81 -18.02 -19.63
C VAL A 429 11.84 -17.10 -18.97
N LYS A 430 12.14 -17.30 -17.69
CA LYS A 430 13.14 -16.50 -16.96
C LYS A 430 14.51 -16.56 -17.65
N GLU A 431 14.99 -17.75 -18.01
CA GLU A 431 16.27 -17.97 -18.67
C GLU A 431 16.33 -17.32 -20.06
N LEU A 432 15.21 -17.30 -20.79
CA LEU A 432 15.13 -16.65 -22.10
C LEU A 432 15.28 -15.13 -21.99
N PHE A 433 14.62 -14.49 -20.99
CA PHE A 433 14.65 -13.06 -20.81
C PHE A 433 15.87 -12.55 -20.06
N ASP A 434 16.36 -13.31 -19.10
CA ASP A 434 17.45 -12.93 -18.20
C ASP A 434 18.43 -14.11 -17.99
N PRO A 435 19.20 -14.47 -19.04
CA PRO A 435 20.12 -15.62 -18.97
C PRO A 435 21.27 -15.43 -17.97
N GLN A 436 21.51 -14.19 -17.51
CA GLN A 436 22.54 -13.89 -16.53
C GLN A 436 22.00 -13.81 -15.09
N GLY A 437 20.68 -13.89 -14.90
CA GLY A 437 20.05 -13.83 -13.59
C GLY A 437 20.20 -12.50 -12.84
N LEU A 438 20.32 -11.38 -13.56
CA LEU A 438 20.56 -10.06 -12.99
C LEU A 438 19.29 -9.32 -12.59
N LEU A 439 18.15 -9.62 -13.23
CA LEU A 439 16.89 -8.93 -12.98
C LEU A 439 16.20 -9.51 -11.76
N ASN A 440 16.14 -8.71 -10.71
CA ASN A 440 15.46 -8.97 -9.44
C ASN A 440 15.74 -10.38 -8.87
N PRO A 441 17.02 -10.75 -8.60
CA PRO A 441 17.42 -12.10 -8.23
C PRO A 441 16.76 -12.55 -6.92
N GLY A 442 16.32 -13.83 -6.88
CA GLY A 442 15.70 -14.47 -5.72
C GLY A 442 14.21 -14.15 -5.55
N VAL A 443 13.62 -13.33 -6.45
CA VAL A 443 12.17 -13.06 -6.52
C VAL A 443 11.55 -14.05 -7.51
N ILE A 444 10.41 -14.63 -7.18
CA ILE A 444 9.71 -15.72 -7.89
C ILE A 444 10.53 -17.02 -7.92
N PHE A 445 11.81 -16.93 -8.22
CA PHE A 445 12.74 -18.08 -8.26
C PHE A 445 13.81 -17.93 -7.19
N ASN A 446 13.90 -18.89 -6.29
CA ASN A 446 14.91 -18.90 -5.24
C ASN A 446 15.35 -20.34 -4.95
N ASP A 447 16.65 -20.59 -4.99
CA ASP A 447 17.21 -21.92 -4.75
C ASP A 447 17.31 -22.25 -3.24
N ASP A 448 17.15 -21.24 -2.36
CA ASP A 448 17.08 -21.47 -0.92
C ASP A 448 15.63 -21.73 -0.48
N PRO A 449 15.28 -22.98 -0.12
CA PRO A 449 13.92 -23.33 0.30
C PRO A 449 13.51 -22.68 1.61
N GLN A 450 14.44 -22.09 2.34
CA GLN A 450 14.23 -21.42 3.61
C GLN A 450 14.40 -19.89 3.52
N CYS A 451 14.46 -19.31 2.32
CA CYS A 451 14.72 -17.87 2.18
C CYS A 451 13.65 -17.01 2.88
N HIS A 452 12.44 -17.52 3.08
CA HIS A 452 11.33 -16.86 3.76
C HIS A 452 11.47 -16.80 5.30
N ILE A 453 12.37 -17.60 5.87
CA ILE A 453 12.62 -17.67 7.31
C ILE A 453 14.06 -17.31 7.69
N LYS A 454 14.80 -16.70 6.79
CA LYS A 454 16.20 -16.27 7.00
C LYS A 454 16.36 -14.78 6.75
N ASN A 455 17.43 -14.22 7.30
CA ASN A 455 17.86 -12.84 7.04
C ASN A 455 16.77 -11.79 7.30
N PHE A 456 15.99 -11.99 8.36
CA PHE A 456 14.99 -11.03 8.76
C PHE A 456 15.61 -9.66 9.03
N LYS A 457 14.95 -8.59 8.56
CA LYS A 457 15.35 -7.24 8.88
C LYS A 457 15.15 -7.01 10.39
N PRO A 458 16.22 -6.65 11.14
CA PRO A 458 16.04 -6.32 12.55
C PRO A 458 15.11 -5.11 12.71
N LEU A 459 14.24 -5.15 13.72
CA LEU A 459 13.35 -4.04 14.10
C LEU A 459 13.76 -3.52 15.49
N PRO A 460 14.92 -2.88 15.61
CA PRO A 460 15.38 -2.34 16.88
C PRO A 460 14.45 -1.22 17.33
N LEU A 461 14.19 -1.17 18.63
CA LEU A 461 13.45 -0.08 19.23
C LEU A 461 14.30 1.19 19.25
N LEU A 462 13.66 2.33 19.05
CA LEU A 462 14.32 3.62 19.13
C LEU A 462 14.77 3.90 20.57
N VAL A 463 16.05 4.14 20.77
CA VAL A 463 16.63 4.46 22.08
C VAL A 463 16.51 5.96 22.32
N MET A 464 15.65 6.32 23.26
CA MET A 464 15.41 7.69 23.69
C MET A 464 15.51 7.80 25.22
N SER A 465 15.72 9.00 25.75
CA SER A 465 15.70 9.23 27.19
C SER A 465 14.31 8.97 27.80
N ASP A 466 14.25 8.48 29.04
CA ASP A 466 13.02 7.98 29.71
C ASP A 466 11.80 8.90 29.62
N LYS A 467 11.98 10.20 29.64
CA LYS A 467 10.88 11.18 29.56
C LYS A 467 10.16 11.26 28.18
N ARG A 468 10.68 10.55 27.16
CA ARG A 468 10.27 10.67 25.75
C ARG A 468 9.89 9.32 25.15
N GLN A 469 9.81 8.30 25.98
CA GLN A 469 9.51 6.94 25.57
C GLN A 469 8.16 6.82 24.82
N ALA A 470 7.15 7.61 25.19
CA ALA A 470 5.85 7.58 24.52
C ALA A 470 5.93 7.95 23.03
N THR A 471 6.73 8.95 22.68
CA THR A 471 6.88 9.36 21.25
C THR A 471 7.72 8.34 20.47
N SER A 472 8.77 7.76 21.08
CA SER A 472 9.54 6.69 20.43
C SER A 472 8.68 5.45 20.21
N LEU A 473 7.84 5.06 21.17
CA LEU A 473 6.90 3.95 21.04
C LEU A 473 5.94 4.13 19.86
N VAL A 474 5.45 5.35 19.60
CA VAL A 474 4.61 5.62 18.43
C VAL A 474 5.42 5.48 17.13
N ALA A 475 6.65 6.01 17.07
CA ALA A 475 7.53 5.87 15.91
C ALA A 475 7.98 4.41 15.66
N ASP A 476 8.08 3.61 16.73
CA ASP A 476 8.39 2.19 16.64
C ASP A 476 7.29 1.35 15.95
N LYS A 477 6.08 1.88 15.90
CA LYS A 477 4.98 1.29 15.12
C LYS A 477 5.08 1.53 13.60
N CYS A 478 6.14 2.16 13.10
CA CYS A 478 6.34 2.36 11.67
C CYS A 478 6.49 1.02 10.94
N ILE A 479 5.65 0.80 9.93
CA ILE A 479 5.66 -0.37 9.05
C ILE A 479 6.44 -0.10 7.74
N GLU A 480 7.05 1.07 7.62
CA GLU A 480 7.88 1.49 6.48
C GLU A 480 7.16 1.52 5.12
N CYS A 481 5.84 1.65 5.11
CA CYS A 481 5.00 1.63 3.91
C CYS A 481 5.22 2.82 2.94
N GLY A 482 5.74 3.95 3.42
CA GLY A 482 6.04 5.13 2.59
C GLY A 482 4.87 6.10 2.36
N PHE A 483 3.65 5.83 2.83
CA PHE A 483 2.49 6.71 2.59
C PHE A 483 2.68 8.14 3.11
N CYS A 484 3.49 8.33 4.14
CA CYS A 484 3.82 9.65 4.67
C CYS A 484 4.72 10.50 3.75
N GLU A 485 5.35 9.90 2.74
CA GLU A 485 6.33 10.59 1.87
C GLU A 485 5.68 11.65 0.98
N VAL A 486 4.41 11.45 0.58
CA VAL A 486 3.67 12.42 -0.25
C VAL A 486 3.45 13.76 0.44
N ASN A 487 3.35 13.79 1.77
CA ASN A 487 3.17 14.99 2.57
C ASN A 487 4.49 15.53 3.15
N CYS A 488 5.62 14.88 2.88
CA CYS A 488 6.91 15.26 3.42
C CYS A 488 7.59 16.30 2.53
N LEU A 489 7.72 17.55 2.98
CA LEU A 489 8.34 18.65 2.24
C LEU A 489 9.79 18.37 1.83
N SER A 490 10.52 17.55 2.58
CA SER A 490 11.90 17.18 2.26
C SER A 490 12.02 15.90 1.42
N CYS A 491 10.93 15.23 1.08
CA CYS A 491 10.95 14.03 0.25
C CYS A 491 11.49 14.35 -1.16
N GLY A 492 12.48 13.58 -1.61
CA GLY A 492 13.14 13.81 -2.89
C GLY A 492 14.19 14.92 -2.87
N PHE A 493 14.30 15.65 -1.79
CA PHE A 493 15.30 16.72 -1.55
C PHE A 493 16.43 16.23 -0.65
N THR A 494 16.06 15.64 0.48
CA THR A 494 16.96 15.00 1.46
C THR A 494 16.28 13.69 1.92
N LEU A 495 16.11 13.46 3.24
CA LEU A 495 15.41 12.29 3.75
C LEU A 495 13.90 12.57 3.90
N SER A 496 13.10 11.55 3.58
CA SER A 496 11.67 11.55 3.88
C SER A 496 11.40 11.21 5.36
N SER A 497 10.16 11.41 5.79
CA SER A 497 9.69 11.01 7.13
C SER A 497 9.97 9.53 7.42
N ARG A 498 9.66 8.62 6.50
CA ARG A 498 9.95 7.18 6.63
C ARG A 498 11.45 6.90 6.74
N GLN A 499 12.25 7.49 5.85
CA GLN A 499 13.70 7.28 5.84
C GLN A 499 14.36 7.75 7.13
N ARG A 500 13.83 8.81 7.77
CA ARG A 500 14.30 9.26 9.09
C ARG A 500 14.13 8.19 10.15
N ILE A 501 12.98 7.55 10.21
CA ILE A 501 12.70 6.48 11.19
C ILE A 501 13.62 5.28 10.93
N VAL A 502 13.76 4.85 9.67
CA VAL A 502 14.62 3.72 9.29
C VAL A 502 16.07 3.95 9.72
N LEU A 503 16.62 5.14 9.44
CA LEU A 503 18.00 5.46 9.82
C LEU A 503 18.17 5.60 11.33
N GLN A 504 17.19 6.15 12.05
CA GLN A 504 17.22 6.20 13.51
C GLN A 504 17.13 4.80 14.16
N ARG A 505 16.42 3.89 13.55
CA ARG A 505 16.43 2.47 13.96
C ARG A 505 17.83 1.87 13.83
N GLU A 506 18.50 2.08 12.69
CA GLU A 506 19.86 1.57 12.49
C GLU A 506 20.86 2.23 13.45
N ILE A 507 20.78 3.56 13.65
CA ILE A 507 21.59 4.26 14.66
C ILE A 507 21.34 3.67 16.07
N SER A 508 20.08 3.40 16.42
CA SER A 508 19.72 2.80 17.71
C SER A 508 20.25 1.36 17.85
N ARG A 509 20.18 0.58 16.79
CA ARG A 509 20.73 -0.79 16.74
C ARG A 509 22.25 -0.78 17.01
N LEU A 510 22.97 0.07 16.30
CA LEU A 510 24.43 0.18 16.45
C LEU A 510 24.83 0.69 17.84
N LYS A 511 24.02 1.60 18.44
CA LYS A 511 24.23 2.05 19.84
C LYS A 511 24.05 0.92 20.84
N GLN A 512 23.04 0.06 20.63
CA GLN A 512 22.74 -1.06 21.53
C GLN A 512 23.74 -2.21 21.37
N SER A 513 24.12 -2.55 20.15
CA SER A 513 25.00 -3.68 19.87
C SER A 513 26.49 -3.39 20.09
N GLY A 514 26.90 -2.13 19.86
CA GLY A 514 28.32 -1.75 19.84
C GLY A 514 29.14 -2.35 18.70
N GLU A 515 28.49 -2.98 17.71
CA GLU A 515 29.15 -3.75 16.64
C GLU A 515 30.09 -2.95 15.75
N ASP A 516 29.71 -1.73 15.39
CA ASP A 516 30.45 -0.89 14.44
C ASP A 516 30.44 0.59 14.84
N PRO A 517 31.33 0.99 15.76
CA PRO A 517 31.42 2.39 16.19
C PRO A 517 31.76 3.38 15.06
N THR A 518 32.50 2.92 14.04
CA THR A 518 32.88 3.76 12.90
C THR A 518 31.66 4.07 12.03
N ARG A 519 30.86 3.07 11.72
CA ARG A 519 29.61 3.22 10.98
C ARG A 519 28.59 4.07 11.78
N LEU A 520 28.50 3.85 13.09
CA LEU A 520 27.65 4.66 13.96
C LEU A 520 28.01 6.14 13.88
N ALA A 521 29.28 6.50 14.07
CA ALA A 521 29.76 7.87 13.99
C ALA A 521 29.50 8.50 12.61
N LEU A 522 29.69 7.73 11.54
CA LEU A 522 29.41 8.16 10.18
C LEU A 522 27.91 8.44 9.98
N LEU A 523 27.03 7.54 10.40
CA LEU A 523 25.58 7.69 10.27
C LEU A 523 25.07 8.88 11.08
N GLU A 524 25.53 9.07 12.31
CA GLU A 524 25.14 10.23 13.12
C GLU A 524 25.58 11.56 12.48
N LYS A 525 26.80 11.61 11.95
CA LYS A 525 27.30 12.77 11.21
C LYS A 525 26.47 13.04 9.96
N GLN A 526 26.21 12.03 9.15
CA GLN A 526 25.45 12.16 7.90
C GLN A 526 23.97 12.45 8.15
N TYR A 527 23.38 11.96 9.24
CA TYR A 527 21.99 12.21 9.58
C TYR A 527 21.71 13.67 9.99
N ARG A 528 22.73 14.37 10.47
CA ARG A 528 22.57 15.71 11.06
C ARG A 528 21.83 16.71 10.15
N TYR A 529 22.26 16.87 8.91
CA TYR A 529 21.60 17.79 7.96
C TYR A 529 20.37 17.14 7.32
N PRO A 530 20.48 16.05 6.53
CA PRO A 530 19.35 15.54 5.76
C PRO A 530 18.26 14.89 6.63
N GLY A 531 18.59 14.37 7.80
CA GLY A 531 17.64 13.76 8.72
C GLY A 531 17.02 14.75 9.68
N ASN A 532 17.88 15.53 10.36
CA ASN A 532 17.45 16.37 11.47
C ASN A 532 17.10 17.80 11.03
N GLN A 533 18.01 18.49 10.31
CA GLN A 533 17.83 19.93 10.03
C GLN A 533 16.77 20.21 8.95
N THR A 534 16.59 19.31 7.98
CA THR A 534 15.65 19.50 6.87
C THR A 534 14.22 19.04 7.15
N CYS A 535 13.93 18.48 8.33
CA CYS A 535 12.55 18.23 8.73
C CYS A 535 11.86 19.56 9.09
N ALA A 536 10.71 19.85 8.46
CA ALA A 536 9.93 21.04 8.78
C ALA A 536 9.31 20.99 10.20
N GLY A 537 9.11 19.80 10.75
CA GLY A 537 8.49 19.61 12.07
C GLY A 537 6.99 19.93 12.10
N ASP A 538 6.37 20.03 10.92
CA ASP A 538 4.97 20.45 10.72
C ASP A 538 3.92 19.38 11.03
N GLY A 539 4.32 18.12 11.17
CA GLY A 539 3.42 17.00 11.44
C GLY A 539 2.58 16.52 10.26
N LEU A 540 2.67 17.15 9.06
CA LEU A 540 1.87 16.78 7.89
C LEU A 540 2.04 15.30 7.47
N CYS A 541 3.19 14.71 7.78
CA CYS A 541 3.44 13.29 7.52
C CYS A 541 2.48 12.35 8.25
N SER A 542 1.91 12.76 9.39
CA SER A 542 0.93 11.95 10.14
C SER A 542 -0.43 11.85 9.43
N MET A 543 -0.77 12.81 8.59
CA MET A 543 -2.08 12.84 7.90
C MET A 543 -2.28 11.67 6.93
N SER A 544 -1.19 11.19 6.30
CA SER A 544 -1.22 10.02 5.41
C SER A 544 -0.63 8.77 6.06
N CYS A 545 -0.18 8.86 7.32
CA CYS A 545 0.38 7.71 8.02
C CYS A 545 -0.73 6.82 8.56
N PRO A 546 -0.83 5.55 8.14
CA PRO A 546 -1.84 4.62 8.66
C PRO A 546 -1.67 4.36 10.17
N MET A 547 -0.45 4.54 10.71
CA MET A 547 -0.16 4.41 12.14
C MET A 547 -0.26 5.75 12.91
N GLY A 548 -0.66 6.85 12.27
CA GLY A 548 -0.75 8.16 12.88
C GLY A 548 0.59 8.76 13.35
N ILE A 549 1.72 8.32 12.79
CA ILE A 549 3.05 8.72 13.26
C ILE A 549 3.40 10.11 12.77
N ASN A 550 3.62 11.03 13.70
CA ASN A 550 4.24 12.32 13.44
C ASN A 550 5.77 12.21 13.58
N THR A 551 6.50 12.12 12.48
CA THR A 551 7.97 12.08 12.51
C THR A 551 8.58 13.41 12.95
N GLY A 552 7.82 14.52 12.88
CA GLY A 552 8.22 15.82 13.44
C GLY A 552 8.52 15.75 14.92
N ASP A 553 7.68 15.05 15.70
CA ASP A 553 7.87 14.88 17.15
C ASP A 553 9.17 14.15 17.47
N LEU A 554 9.48 13.06 16.74
CA LEU A 554 10.76 12.37 16.84
C LEU A 554 11.94 13.33 16.54
N THR A 555 11.82 14.13 15.49
CA THR A 555 12.87 15.10 15.10
C THR A 555 13.04 16.18 16.18
N HIS A 556 11.97 16.68 16.78
CA HIS A 556 12.04 17.65 17.88
C HIS A 556 12.77 17.07 19.08
N ILE A 557 12.52 15.81 19.44
CA ILE A 557 13.24 15.13 20.51
C ILE A 557 14.74 15.04 20.20
N ILE A 558 15.11 14.61 18.99
CA ILE A 558 16.52 14.51 18.56
C ILE A 558 17.19 15.87 18.60
N ARG A 559 16.52 16.96 18.15
CA ARG A 559 17.03 18.33 18.24
C ARG A 559 17.26 18.77 19.67
N GLN A 560 16.33 18.44 20.57
CA GLN A 560 16.44 18.79 21.97
C GLN A 560 17.58 18.02 22.68
N GLU A 561 17.79 16.74 22.31
CA GLU A 561 18.92 15.95 22.82
C GLU A 561 20.28 16.49 22.34
N ALA A 562 20.34 16.97 21.10
CA ALA A 562 21.52 17.60 20.55
C ALA A 562 21.83 18.98 21.17
N LEU A 563 20.92 19.57 21.95
CA LEU A 563 21.05 20.85 22.59
C LEU A 563 20.97 20.68 24.12
N PRO A 564 22.09 20.36 24.80
CA PRO A 564 22.09 20.09 26.23
C PRO A 564 21.56 21.26 27.06
N LYS A 565 20.75 20.99 28.09
CA LYS A 565 20.34 22.02 29.08
C LYS A 565 21.59 22.69 29.67
N GLY A 566 21.61 24.02 29.64
CA GLY A 566 22.74 24.79 30.14
C GLY A 566 23.76 25.22 29.08
N SER A 567 23.69 24.70 27.84
CA SER A 567 24.47 25.25 26.72
C SER A 567 24.06 26.69 26.42
N LEU A 568 24.99 27.47 25.85
CA LEU A 568 24.68 28.85 25.44
C LEU A 568 23.51 28.93 24.46
N GLY A 569 23.40 27.98 23.51
CA GLY A 569 22.28 27.90 22.56
C GLY A 569 20.95 27.61 23.26
N TYR A 570 20.94 26.71 24.26
CA TYR A 570 19.74 26.44 25.05
C TYR A 570 19.26 27.66 25.84
N LYS A 571 20.21 28.33 26.54
CA LYS A 571 19.92 29.55 27.31
C LYS A 571 19.40 30.68 26.43
N ALA A 572 19.99 30.86 25.26
CA ALA A 572 19.53 31.87 24.30
C ALA A 572 18.11 31.53 23.77
N GLY A 573 17.85 30.27 23.41
CA GLY A 573 16.53 29.85 22.97
C GLY A 573 15.47 29.99 24.08
N ASP A 574 15.79 29.59 25.30
CA ASP A 574 14.91 29.72 26.47
C ASP A 574 14.62 31.20 26.78
N PHE A 575 15.63 32.06 26.72
CA PHE A 575 15.44 33.50 26.86
C PHE A 575 14.49 34.06 25.78
N VAL A 576 14.72 33.71 24.51
CA VAL A 576 13.85 34.14 23.40
C VAL A 576 12.41 33.65 23.60
N ALA A 577 12.23 32.38 23.99
CA ALA A 577 10.90 31.80 24.23
C ALA A 577 10.15 32.53 25.35
N ASN A 578 10.84 32.77 26.48
CA ASN A 578 10.25 33.43 27.65
C ASN A 578 10.02 34.95 27.47
N HIS A 579 10.75 35.58 26.52
CA HIS A 579 10.66 37.01 26.25
C HIS A 579 10.29 37.34 24.80
N PHE A 580 9.52 36.47 24.17
CA PHE A 580 9.23 36.50 22.71
C PHE A 580 8.70 37.86 22.23
N ALA A 581 7.75 38.48 22.96
CA ALA A 581 7.21 39.78 22.59
C ALA A 581 8.28 40.89 22.62
N GLY A 582 9.15 40.88 23.63
CA GLY A 582 10.27 41.84 23.75
C GLY A 582 11.30 41.64 22.65
N VAL A 583 11.68 40.38 22.39
CA VAL A 583 12.64 40.04 21.33
C VAL A 583 12.08 40.44 19.95
N LYS A 584 10.80 40.17 19.68
CA LYS A 584 10.12 40.59 18.44
C LYS A 584 10.17 42.12 18.28
N SER A 585 9.92 42.86 19.36
CA SER A 585 9.97 44.31 19.33
C SER A 585 11.40 44.84 19.09
N ALA A 586 12.40 44.19 19.68
CA ALA A 586 13.81 44.55 19.46
C ALA A 586 14.33 44.17 18.06
N LEU A 587 13.79 43.14 17.41
CA LEU A 587 14.15 42.78 16.03
C LEU A 587 13.66 43.78 14.99
N ARG A 588 12.60 44.54 15.25
CA ARG A 588 12.04 45.51 14.30
C ARG A 588 13.08 46.60 13.87
N PRO A 589 13.74 47.32 14.79
CA PRO A 589 14.76 48.27 14.39
C PRO A 589 15.96 47.60 13.70
N VAL A 590 16.34 46.39 14.08
CA VAL A 590 17.41 45.63 13.43
C VAL A 590 17.06 45.32 11.97
N LEU A 591 15.84 44.86 11.70
CA LEU A 591 15.38 44.62 10.35
C LEU A 591 15.28 45.92 9.52
N SER A 592 14.87 47.01 10.12
CA SER A 592 14.86 48.33 9.47
C SER A 592 16.25 48.81 9.10
N LEU A 593 17.24 48.66 9.99
CA LEU A 593 18.63 48.92 9.76
C LEU A 593 19.23 48.04 8.65
N ALA A 594 18.94 46.75 8.67
CA ALA A 594 19.36 45.82 7.63
C ALA A 594 18.79 46.18 6.25
N ASN A 595 17.52 46.58 6.17
CA ASN A 595 16.92 47.07 4.93
C ASN A 595 17.54 48.38 4.46
N PHE A 596 17.81 49.31 5.36
CA PHE A 596 18.50 50.57 5.04
C PHE A 596 19.91 50.28 4.54
N GLY A 597 20.66 49.43 5.23
CA GLY A 597 21.97 48.97 4.79
C GLY A 597 21.95 48.33 3.40
N HIS A 598 20.95 47.50 3.14
CA HIS A 598 20.73 46.89 1.82
C HIS A 598 20.48 47.94 0.72
N SER A 599 19.69 48.98 1.02
CA SER A 599 19.39 50.04 0.06
C SER A 599 20.62 50.87 -0.29
N LEU A 600 21.59 50.98 0.64
CA LEU A 600 22.85 51.74 0.43
C LEU A 600 23.94 50.89 -0.25
N LEU A 601 24.14 49.66 0.22
CA LEU A 601 25.26 48.81 -0.16
C LEU A 601 24.97 47.85 -1.31
N GLY A 602 23.68 47.58 -1.56
CA GLY A 602 23.22 46.61 -2.54
C GLY A 602 23.39 45.16 -2.07
N THR A 603 22.80 44.24 -2.83
CA THR A 603 22.67 42.81 -2.45
C THR A 603 24.01 42.10 -2.30
N LYS A 604 24.97 42.36 -3.21
CA LYS A 604 26.26 41.64 -3.22
C LYS A 604 27.11 42.00 -1.98
N ALA A 605 27.22 43.29 -1.65
CA ALA A 605 28.00 43.74 -0.52
C ALA A 605 27.35 43.31 0.80
N MET A 606 26.03 43.47 0.93
CA MET A 606 25.28 43.03 2.11
C MET A 606 25.38 41.53 2.37
N SER A 607 25.28 40.70 1.32
CA SER A 607 25.45 39.22 1.42
C SER A 607 26.90 38.87 1.84
N GLY A 608 27.92 39.59 1.34
CA GLY A 608 29.32 39.35 1.70
C GLY A 608 29.59 39.66 3.19
N ILE A 609 29.12 40.83 3.65
CA ILE A 609 29.29 41.28 5.05
C ILE A 609 28.55 40.29 6.00
N THR A 610 27.33 39.99 5.71
CA THR A 610 26.50 39.11 6.58
C THR A 610 26.99 37.68 6.58
N LYS A 611 27.57 37.17 5.46
CA LYS A 611 28.22 35.85 5.42
C LYS A 611 29.50 35.84 6.30
N GLY A 612 30.27 36.92 6.31
CA GLY A 612 31.42 37.07 7.20
C GLY A 612 30.97 37.04 8.67
N LEU A 613 29.96 37.84 9.01
CA LEU A 613 29.40 37.87 10.37
C LEU A 613 28.75 36.53 10.77
N HIS A 614 28.09 35.82 9.86
CA HIS A 614 27.58 34.47 10.10
C HIS A 614 28.70 33.49 10.47
N ASN A 615 29.78 33.49 9.69
CA ASN A 615 30.91 32.59 9.93
C ASN A 615 31.67 32.92 11.25
N ALA A 616 31.72 34.18 11.63
CA ALA A 616 32.43 34.61 12.85
C ALA A 616 31.57 34.51 14.12
N LEU A 617 30.29 34.81 14.05
CA LEU A 617 29.41 34.99 15.21
C LEU A 617 28.21 34.04 15.23
N GLY A 618 28.01 33.27 14.17
CA GLY A 618 26.84 32.33 14.08
C GLY A 618 25.49 33.03 13.94
N ILE A 619 25.44 34.34 13.61
CA ILE A 619 24.18 35.04 13.42
C ILE A 619 23.47 34.55 12.15
N PRO A 620 22.12 34.66 12.05
CA PRO A 620 21.38 34.26 10.85
C PRO A 620 21.90 34.95 9.58
N LEU A 621 22.00 34.19 8.48
CA LEU A 621 22.34 34.74 7.17
C LEU A 621 21.25 35.71 6.70
N TRP A 622 21.65 36.90 6.29
CA TRP A 622 20.76 37.82 5.63
C TRP A 622 20.54 37.40 4.17
N THR A 623 19.28 37.50 3.71
CA THR A 623 18.91 37.30 2.31
C THR A 623 18.01 38.43 1.83
N PRO A 624 17.96 38.73 0.50
CA PRO A 624 17.02 39.71 -0.04
C PRO A 624 15.54 39.44 0.23
N ALA A 625 15.20 38.19 0.53
CA ALA A 625 13.86 37.75 0.88
C ALA A 625 13.50 38.01 2.35
N MET A 626 14.43 38.48 3.18
CA MET A 626 14.15 38.80 4.57
C MET A 626 13.09 39.89 4.68
N PRO A 627 12.01 39.68 5.51
CA PRO A 627 10.91 40.62 5.59
C PRO A 627 11.36 41.98 6.12
N LYS A 628 10.72 43.03 5.60
CA LYS A 628 10.83 44.36 6.17
C LYS A 628 10.12 44.42 7.52
N SER A 629 10.56 45.31 8.41
CA SER A 629 9.81 45.62 9.64
C SER A 629 8.39 46.08 9.29
N TYR A 630 7.39 45.39 9.83
CA TYR A 630 5.98 45.68 9.57
C TYR A 630 5.26 46.06 10.89
N GLN A 631 4.40 47.05 10.83
CA GLN A 631 3.46 47.37 11.91
C GLN A 631 2.05 47.16 11.38
N LEU A 632 1.25 46.34 12.06
CA LEU A 632 -0.18 46.20 11.78
C LEU A 632 -0.86 47.58 12.00
N GLN A 633 -1.61 48.04 11.01
CA GLN A 633 -2.41 49.25 11.15
C GLN A 633 -3.66 48.96 12.01
N ALA A 634 -4.10 49.93 12.79
CA ALA A 634 -5.24 49.78 13.71
C ALA A 634 -6.54 49.33 13.03
N THR A 635 -6.69 49.63 11.75
CA THR A 635 -7.84 49.19 10.92
C THR A 635 -7.87 47.69 10.63
N GLU A 636 -6.73 47.00 10.63
CA GLU A 636 -6.67 45.53 10.45
C GLU A 636 -7.01 44.81 11.75
N LEU A 637 -6.75 45.42 12.91
CA LEU A 637 -7.11 44.88 14.21
C LEU A 637 -8.64 44.92 14.49
N GLN A 638 -9.37 45.89 13.89
CA GLN A 638 -10.83 45.97 14.02
C GLN A 638 -11.56 44.90 13.16
N ALA A 639 -10.99 44.49 12.03
CA ALA A 639 -11.59 43.42 11.21
C ALA A 639 -11.48 42.03 11.85
N THR A 640 -10.48 41.81 12.73
CA THR A 640 -10.33 40.53 13.47
C THR A 640 -11.14 40.48 14.75
N SER A 641 -11.59 41.61 15.33
CA SER A 641 -12.41 41.63 16.55
C SER A 641 -13.88 41.25 16.34
N THR A 642 -14.35 41.26 15.11
CA THR A 642 -15.71 40.81 14.76
C THR A 642 -15.84 39.32 14.54
N MET A 643 -14.73 38.57 14.60
CA MET A 643 -14.69 37.08 14.58
C MET A 643 -14.46 36.42 15.96
N GLN A 644 -14.64 37.16 17.03
CA GLN A 644 -14.55 36.62 18.39
C GLN A 644 -15.86 36.01 18.86
N HIS A 645 -16.27 34.91 18.28
CA HIS A 645 -17.05 33.87 18.99
C HIS A 645 -16.97 32.52 18.28
N ASN A 646 -15.80 32.05 17.93
CA ASN A 646 -15.51 30.61 17.81
C ASN A 646 -14.07 30.42 17.28
N SER A 647 -13.29 29.77 18.09
CA SER A 647 -11.96 29.23 17.77
C SER A 647 -10.77 29.97 18.36
N ALA A 648 -10.39 29.54 19.53
CA ALA A 648 -8.98 29.39 19.90
C ALA A 648 -8.32 28.44 18.88
N ALA A 649 -7.55 28.96 17.97
CA ALA A 649 -6.49 28.30 17.23
C ALA A 649 -6.21 29.05 15.92
N LEU A 650 -5.21 29.88 15.97
CA LEU A 650 -4.32 30.18 14.84
C LEU A 650 -3.30 31.20 15.33
N VAL A 651 -2.27 30.66 15.96
CA VAL A 651 -0.99 31.35 16.08
C VAL A 651 -0.02 30.60 15.19
N ALA A 652 0.23 31.15 14.03
CA ALA A 652 1.31 30.74 13.16
C ALA A 652 2.66 31.15 13.78
#